data_5ef90e0f435680156c466904e193c653
#
_entry.id   5ef90e0f435680156c466904e193c653
#
_cell.length_a   1.000
_cell.length_b   1.000
_cell.length_c   1.000
_cell.angle_alpha   90.00
_cell.angle_beta   90.00
_cell.angle_gamma   90.00
#
_symmetry.space_group_name_H-M   'P 1'
#
loop_
_entity.id
_entity.type
_entity.pdbx_description
1 polymer ?
#
loop_
_entity_poly.entity_id
_entity_poly.type
_entity_poly.pdbx_seq_one_letter_code
_entity_poly.pdbx_strand_id
1 'polypeptide(L)'
;QIFVPKSGDGLNGVTVSLDGKTVYKYKRTVNSGELPPLEKTPQIYTVADNPRIIMPDRGYCSGAKYVTQENVGDVYLLICGGDHKLLRKLYVELTGRTEMVRLSTLGFWNSRYYAHNEQTAKDLILEYAEKDVPLDNMVLDTDWRKASDRGIGYDIDEDLFPDMRGFYKFAHKQGVEIMFNDHPEPVEGAKSLFDRKEIKYRERKLKEHLRMGLDYWWYDRNWHTKLISPSKNVNPESLGSYLFADVTRQHFAGKGSGEVYRRPVIMSNADNIANGNYVGIQDSASHRYSVQWTGDIASDDSSIATEIKNMLLAQNSCITYVNSDCGGHTGNPTKQEFIRWMQFGAFSPVFRPHCTKGVVRFREPWAYDEETLKIVRQFVQMRYRLLPVIYKSAYESYVNGQPLFQPLSYRYIEDAKTHKIEDEYLLGDNILVAPLHGTAPKKVGLECYCGEVRASYFDGTKHQGEPLYNTTYRKLDLYWNHTSPHESVPVYNFSAVFETRLRFNKDVELIVEADDGVTVEIDGKETLRDDTFHSACKMKAGVLSACEIHNVKIYYFQGGGEASISLFYNEIPSKYNLVSRDVYLPEGIWIDVFGGVECKGGKRYSRKYALCEMPLFVRKGAAVPLLECRQNTKLLDWSRLTLDLFPDREAEITDYVYEDDKQTTAYKQGVILTSRFTTRFNDGKNAVCLTLEPSVGNYKDGITVRRVTVKYHLIKGTDKVRKVLVN
;
A
#
# COMPACT_ATOMS: atom_id res chain seq x y z
N GLN A 1 -12.62 19.11 -9.34
CA GLN A 1 -11.54 18.54 -10.19
C GLN A 1 -11.80 18.94 -11.63
N ILE A 2 -10.77 19.34 -12.33
CA ILE A 2 -10.84 19.66 -13.75
C ILE A 2 -10.09 18.57 -14.48
N PHE A 3 -10.76 17.88 -15.39
CA PHE A 3 -10.14 16.91 -16.27
C PHE A 3 -9.82 17.62 -17.58
N VAL A 4 -8.53 17.75 -17.88
CA VAL A 4 -8.08 18.35 -19.13
C VAL A 4 -7.49 17.23 -19.99
N PRO A 5 -8.05 16.98 -21.17
CA PRO A 5 -7.45 16.03 -22.08
C PRO A 5 -6.05 16.51 -22.50
N LYS A 6 -5.09 15.58 -22.59
CA LYS A 6 -3.69 15.87 -22.92
C LYS A 6 -3.40 15.78 -24.40
N SER A 7 -4.35 15.32 -25.20
CA SER A 7 -4.11 15.09 -26.60
C SER A 7 -4.58 16.26 -27.48
N GLY A 8 -3.87 16.40 -28.56
CA GLY A 8 -4.26 17.23 -29.69
C GLY A 8 -3.84 18.69 -29.55
N ASP A 9 -3.59 19.27 -30.68
CA ASP A 9 -3.08 20.61 -30.87
C ASP A 9 -4.06 21.73 -30.47
N GLY A 10 -5.14 21.42 -29.74
CA GLY A 10 -6.26 22.31 -29.51
C GLY A 10 -6.32 23.05 -28.17
N LEU A 11 -5.67 22.59 -27.11
CA LEU A 11 -5.80 23.23 -25.79
C LEU A 11 -4.44 23.73 -25.25
N ASN A 12 -4.15 25.00 -25.55
CA ASN A 12 -2.97 25.69 -25.02
C ASN A 12 -3.10 26.06 -23.53
N GLY A 13 -4.20 25.74 -22.90
CA GLY A 13 -4.50 25.98 -21.50
C GLY A 13 -5.99 26.03 -21.21
N VAL A 14 -6.36 25.91 -19.95
CA VAL A 14 -7.74 26.08 -19.49
C VAL A 14 -7.78 27.18 -18.44
N THR A 15 -8.70 28.10 -18.61
CA THR A 15 -9.01 29.13 -17.60
C THR A 15 -10.42 28.87 -17.10
N VAL A 16 -10.58 28.67 -15.81
CA VAL A 16 -11.90 28.59 -15.17
C VAL A 16 -12.17 29.89 -14.45
N SER A 17 -13.26 30.55 -14.79
CA SER A 17 -13.70 31.76 -14.12
C SER A 17 -15.06 31.53 -13.50
N LEU A 18 -15.23 31.92 -12.25
CA LEU A 18 -16.50 31.95 -11.53
C LEU A 18 -16.78 33.42 -11.17
N ASP A 19 -17.98 33.90 -11.48
CA ASP A 19 -18.41 35.27 -11.23
C ASP A 19 -17.42 36.34 -11.78
N GLY A 20 -16.87 36.08 -12.95
CA GLY A 20 -15.90 36.96 -13.61
C GLY A 20 -14.49 36.93 -12.99
N LYS A 21 -14.26 36.16 -11.96
CA LYS A 21 -12.92 35.95 -11.36
C LYS A 21 -12.31 34.64 -11.83
N THR A 22 -11.07 34.70 -12.29
CA THR A 22 -10.31 33.47 -12.60
C THR A 22 -9.98 32.74 -11.32
N VAL A 23 -10.61 31.58 -11.12
CA VAL A 23 -10.37 30.71 -9.97
C VAL A 23 -9.30 29.65 -10.26
N TYR A 24 -9.07 29.38 -11.53
CA TYR A 24 -8.07 28.43 -11.96
C TYR A 24 -7.54 28.78 -13.34
N LYS A 25 -6.24 28.66 -13.54
CA LYS A 25 -5.59 28.84 -14.85
C LYS A 25 -4.54 27.75 -15.04
N TYR A 26 -4.73 26.95 -16.07
CA TYR A 26 -3.77 25.99 -16.55
C TYR A 26 -3.15 26.47 -17.85
N LYS A 27 -1.84 26.46 -17.93
CA LYS A 27 -1.12 26.74 -19.18
C LYS A 27 -0.27 25.50 -19.49
N ARG A 28 -0.52 24.88 -20.62
CA ARG A 28 0.32 23.80 -21.13
C ARG A 28 1.68 24.40 -21.50
N THR A 29 2.74 23.88 -20.91
CA THR A 29 4.11 24.12 -21.38
C THR A 29 4.44 23.03 -22.40
N VAL A 30 4.58 23.46 -23.67
CA VAL A 30 4.68 22.56 -24.85
C VAL A 30 6.03 21.81 -24.93
N ASN A 31 7.00 22.11 -24.10
CA ASN A 31 8.40 21.77 -24.37
C ASN A 31 9.13 20.87 -23.35
N SER A 32 8.47 20.33 -22.40
CA SER A 32 9.15 19.37 -21.53
C SER A 32 8.24 18.19 -21.29
N GLY A 33 8.73 17.00 -21.54
CA GLY A 33 8.13 15.79 -21.01
C GLY A 33 8.18 15.76 -19.46
N GLU A 34 8.52 16.85 -18.84
CA GLU A 34 8.56 17.05 -17.40
C GLU A 34 7.22 17.54 -16.91
N LEU A 35 6.54 16.72 -16.13
CA LEU A 35 5.46 17.18 -15.27
C LEU A 35 6.05 18.17 -14.26
N PRO A 36 5.38 19.33 -14.00
CA PRO A 36 5.81 20.19 -12.91
C PRO A 36 5.78 19.41 -11.59
N PRO A 37 6.68 19.74 -10.65
CA PRO A 37 6.71 19.06 -9.35
C PRO A 37 5.32 19.07 -8.71
N LEU A 38 4.89 17.94 -8.20
CA LEU A 38 3.59 17.70 -7.57
C LEU A 38 3.22 18.72 -6.47
N GLU A 39 4.21 19.38 -5.89
CA GLU A 39 4.02 20.37 -4.83
C GLU A 39 3.36 21.69 -5.26
N LYS A 40 3.25 21.95 -6.56
CA LYS A 40 2.76 23.26 -7.09
C LYS A 40 1.57 23.16 -8.04
N THR A 41 1.07 21.99 -8.34
CA THR A 41 -0.06 21.81 -9.24
C THR A 41 -1.27 21.33 -8.46
N PRO A 42 -2.43 21.99 -8.57
CA PRO A 42 -3.69 21.33 -8.21
C PRO A 42 -3.74 20.01 -8.99
N GLN A 43 -4.18 18.93 -8.36
CA GLN A 43 -4.24 17.62 -8.99
C GLN A 43 -5.15 17.70 -10.22
N ILE A 44 -4.54 17.88 -11.38
CA ILE A 44 -5.21 17.82 -12.66
C ILE A 44 -4.99 16.44 -13.20
N TYR A 45 -6.03 15.65 -13.15
CA TYR A 45 -6.03 14.39 -13.85
C TYR A 45 -6.31 14.66 -15.32
N THR A 46 -5.32 14.44 -16.17
CA THR A 46 -5.52 14.47 -17.60
C THR A 46 -6.08 13.12 -18.05
N VAL A 47 -7.33 13.12 -18.46
CA VAL A 47 -7.98 11.92 -19.04
C VAL A 47 -7.43 11.57 -20.42
N ALA A 48 -6.52 12.32 -20.93
CA ALA A 48 -6.42 12.51 -22.35
C ALA A 48 -5.43 11.71 -23.12
N ASP A 49 -4.52 11.11 -22.52
CA ASP A 49 -3.56 10.33 -23.30
C ASP A 49 -3.79 8.84 -23.22
N ASN A 50 -4.77 8.48 -22.44
CA ASN A 50 -5.31 7.14 -22.55
C ASN A 50 -6.27 7.13 -23.73
N PRO A 51 -6.07 6.24 -24.72
CA PRO A 51 -7.20 5.85 -25.53
C PRO A 51 -8.30 5.58 -24.51
N ARG A 52 -9.49 6.14 -24.71
CA ARG A 52 -10.63 5.79 -23.87
C ARG A 52 -10.69 4.30 -23.86
N ILE A 53 -10.09 3.69 -22.85
CA ILE A 53 -10.39 2.33 -22.49
C ILE A 53 -11.79 2.48 -21.90
N ILE A 54 -12.76 2.62 -22.77
CA ILE A 54 -14.15 2.46 -22.41
C ILE A 54 -14.19 1.01 -21.98
N MET A 55 -14.19 0.78 -20.69
CA MET A 55 -14.54 -0.51 -20.15
C MET A 55 -16.05 -0.67 -20.33
N PRO A 56 -16.52 -1.32 -21.39
CA PRO A 56 -17.92 -1.68 -21.44
C PRO A 56 -18.18 -2.68 -20.34
N ASP A 57 -19.37 -2.68 -19.81
CA ASP A 57 -19.83 -3.67 -18.82
C ASP A 57 -19.79 -5.12 -19.34
N ARG A 58 -19.39 -5.34 -20.55
CA ARG A 58 -19.35 -6.66 -21.21
C ARG A 58 -18.06 -6.83 -21.99
N GLY A 59 -17.29 -7.83 -21.58
CA GLY A 59 -16.21 -8.56 -22.23
C GLY A 59 -15.44 -7.85 -23.35
N TYR A 60 -14.22 -7.44 -23.08
CA TYR A 60 -13.52 -6.52 -23.96
C TYR A 60 -12.40 -7.10 -24.80
N CYS A 61 -11.80 -8.20 -24.42
CA CYS A 61 -10.61 -8.65 -25.12
C CYS A 61 -10.86 -9.46 -26.38
N SER A 62 -12.05 -9.93 -26.65
CA SER A 62 -12.33 -10.72 -27.86
C SER A 62 -12.52 -9.89 -29.15
N GLY A 63 -12.30 -8.61 -29.08
CA GLY A 63 -12.47 -7.72 -30.24
C GLY A 63 -12.16 -6.28 -29.93
N ALA A 64 -11.16 -6.08 -29.07
CA ALA A 64 -10.77 -4.78 -28.58
C ALA A 64 -10.67 -3.74 -29.68
N LYS A 65 -11.67 -2.92 -29.80
CA LYS A 65 -11.58 -1.65 -30.46
C LYS A 65 -11.02 -0.66 -29.43
N TYR A 66 -9.72 -0.59 -29.33
CA TYR A 66 -9.08 0.53 -28.69
C TYR A 66 -9.37 1.75 -29.56
N VAL A 67 -10.29 2.57 -29.13
CA VAL A 67 -10.55 3.84 -29.81
C VAL A 67 -9.47 4.81 -29.36
N THR A 68 -8.41 4.92 -30.12
CA THR A 68 -7.52 6.06 -30.05
C THR A 68 -8.26 7.24 -30.61
N GLN A 69 -8.78 8.11 -29.78
CA GLN A 69 -9.24 9.41 -30.22
C GLN A 69 -8.05 10.37 -30.21
N GLU A 70 -7.57 10.74 -31.38
CA GLU A 70 -6.47 11.69 -31.53
C GLU A 70 -6.84 13.12 -31.12
N ASN A 71 -8.12 13.43 -31.01
CA ASN A 71 -8.63 14.79 -30.71
C ASN A 71 -9.82 14.75 -29.77
N VAL A 72 -9.59 14.51 -28.46
CA VAL A 72 -10.65 14.68 -27.47
C VAL A 72 -10.46 16.00 -26.75
N GLY A 73 -11.37 16.93 -26.99
CA GLY A 73 -11.44 18.22 -26.32
C GLY A 73 -12.45 18.30 -25.18
N ASP A 74 -12.93 17.15 -24.67
CA ASP A 74 -13.94 17.15 -23.60
C ASP A 74 -13.30 17.52 -22.26
N VAL A 75 -13.86 18.51 -21.61
CA VAL A 75 -13.50 18.96 -20.27
C VAL A 75 -14.71 18.76 -19.36
N TYR A 76 -14.53 18.03 -18.28
CA TYR A 76 -15.54 17.85 -17.25
C TYR A 76 -15.23 18.74 -16.06
N LEU A 77 -16.11 19.69 -15.77
CA LEU A 77 -16.01 20.58 -14.62
C LEU A 77 -17.06 20.18 -13.57
N LEU A 78 -16.59 19.68 -12.43
CA LEU A 78 -17.46 19.34 -11.31
C LEU A 78 -17.51 20.52 -10.33
N ILE A 79 -18.66 21.21 -10.27
CA ILE A 79 -18.89 22.36 -9.38
C ILE A 79 -19.76 21.90 -8.22
N CYS A 80 -19.19 21.86 -7.01
CA CYS A 80 -19.86 21.31 -5.83
C CYS A 80 -19.96 22.30 -4.66
N GLY A 81 -19.71 23.60 -4.88
CA GLY A 81 -19.88 24.65 -3.86
C GLY A 81 -19.09 24.41 -2.56
N GLY A 82 -17.95 23.71 -2.62
CA GLY A 82 -17.17 23.30 -1.44
C GLY A 82 -17.57 21.94 -0.85
N ASP A 83 -18.65 21.32 -1.30
CA ASP A 83 -19.01 19.96 -0.87
C ASP A 83 -18.13 18.91 -1.55
N HIS A 84 -17.03 18.56 -0.87
CA HIS A 84 -16.06 17.58 -1.35
C HIS A 84 -16.61 16.14 -1.34
N LYS A 85 -17.63 15.83 -0.54
CA LYS A 85 -18.30 14.51 -0.55
C LYS A 85 -19.13 14.35 -1.81
N LEU A 86 -19.90 15.38 -2.16
CA LEU A 86 -20.62 15.44 -3.43
C LEU A 86 -19.65 15.37 -4.62
N LEU A 87 -18.53 16.10 -4.56
CA LEU A 87 -17.49 16.06 -5.60
C LEU A 87 -17.00 14.62 -5.85
N ARG A 88 -16.67 13.88 -4.79
CA ARG A 88 -16.20 12.51 -4.90
C ARG A 88 -17.27 11.58 -5.45
N LYS A 89 -18.50 11.72 -4.98
CA LYS A 89 -19.64 10.94 -5.48
C LYS A 89 -19.82 11.15 -6.98
N LEU A 90 -19.87 12.40 -7.44
CA LEU A 90 -19.99 12.74 -8.86
C LEU A 90 -18.79 12.23 -9.67
N TYR A 91 -17.60 12.31 -9.11
CA TYR A 91 -16.39 11.79 -9.77
C TYR A 91 -16.49 10.29 -10.04
N VAL A 92 -16.84 9.49 -9.04
CA VAL A 92 -16.95 8.02 -9.22
C VAL A 92 -18.18 7.62 -10.05
N GLU A 93 -19.23 8.44 -10.09
CA GLU A 93 -20.36 8.26 -11.00
C GLU A 93 -19.95 8.51 -12.46
N LEU A 94 -19.09 9.51 -12.70
CA LEU A 94 -18.58 9.83 -14.01
C LEU A 94 -17.54 8.83 -14.52
N THR A 95 -16.59 8.45 -13.67
CA THR A 95 -15.41 7.67 -14.06
C THR A 95 -15.52 6.17 -13.77
N GLY A 96 -16.59 5.75 -13.10
CA GLY A 96 -16.83 4.41 -12.61
C GLY A 96 -16.44 4.24 -11.13
N ARG A 97 -17.10 3.32 -10.46
CA ARG A 97 -16.90 3.05 -9.03
C ARG A 97 -15.81 2.02 -8.81
N THR A 98 -15.06 2.15 -7.73
CA THR A 98 -14.21 1.06 -7.24
C THR A 98 -15.09 -0.07 -6.73
N GLU A 99 -14.97 -1.26 -7.30
CA GLU A 99 -15.76 -2.42 -6.88
C GLU A 99 -15.29 -2.95 -5.52
N MET A 100 -16.23 -3.50 -4.74
CA MET A 100 -15.87 -4.19 -3.50
C MET A 100 -15.02 -5.42 -3.81
N VAL A 101 -13.95 -5.60 -3.05
CA VAL A 101 -13.14 -6.82 -3.07
C VAL A 101 -13.81 -7.93 -2.24
N ARG A 102 -13.34 -9.16 -2.37
CA ARG A 102 -13.73 -10.25 -1.46
C ARG A 102 -13.27 -9.94 -0.04
N LEU A 103 -14.01 -10.43 0.97
CA LEU A 103 -13.61 -10.19 2.36
C LEU A 103 -12.21 -10.73 2.68
N SER A 104 -11.81 -11.85 2.08
CA SER A 104 -10.47 -12.44 2.16
C SER A 104 -9.36 -11.46 1.76
N THR A 105 -9.60 -10.58 0.78
CA THR A 105 -8.64 -9.55 0.36
C THR A 105 -8.33 -8.56 1.49
N LEU A 106 -9.27 -8.33 2.40
CA LEU A 106 -9.11 -7.46 3.58
C LEU A 106 -8.50 -8.18 4.79
N GLY A 107 -8.32 -9.49 4.72
CA GLY A 107 -7.61 -10.29 5.71
C GLY A 107 -6.09 -10.13 5.63
N PHE A 108 -5.37 -11.08 6.19
CA PHE A 108 -3.91 -11.07 6.21
C PHE A 108 -3.35 -11.89 5.04
N TRP A 109 -2.24 -11.43 4.48
CA TRP A 109 -1.54 -12.03 3.36
C TRP A 109 -0.15 -12.50 3.77
N ASN A 110 0.35 -13.56 3.14
CA ASN A 110 1.77 -13.88 3.08
C ASN A 110 2.27 -13.68 1.66
N SER A 111 3.39 -13.02 1.50
CA SER A 111 4.02 -12.78 0.20
C SER A 111 5.53 -12.65 0.36
N ARG A 112 6.28 -13.31 -0.51
CA ARG A 112 7.72 -13.09 -0.66
C ARG A 112 8.20 -13.59 -2.03
N TYR A 113 9.20 -12.92 -2.58
CA TYR A 113 9.92 -13.42 -3.74
C TYR A 113 10.83 -14.55 -3.27
N TYR A 114 10.42 -15.78 -3.50
CA TYR A 114 11.10 -16.99 -3.05
C TYR A 114 10.63 -18.17 -3.89
N ALA A 115 11.56 -19.05 -4.28
CA ALA A 115 11.25 -20.29 -4.99
C ALA A 115 10.64 -21.32 -4.03
N HIS A 116 9.35 -21.14 -3.71
CA HIS A 116 8.58 -22.17 -3.02
C HIS A 116 8.47 -23.42 -3.85
N ASN A 117 8.55 -24.59 -3.21
CA ASN A 117 7.98 -25.80 -3.81
C ASN A 117 6.63 -26.11 -3.15
N GLU A 118 5.92 -27.06 -3.71
CA GLU A 118 4.58 -27.45 -3.25
C GLU A 118 4.55 -27.75 -1.74
N GLN A 119 5.56 -28.46 -1.24
CA GLN A 119 5.63 -28.84 0.18
C GLN A 119 5.90 -27.63 1.06
N THR A 120 6.92 -26.82 0.76
CA THR A 120 7.24 -25.64 1.57
C THR A 120 6.10 -24.61 1.58
N ALA A 121 5.35 -24.51 0.50
CA ALA A 121 4.16 -23.64 0.45
C ALA A 121 3.02 -24.19 1.34
N LYS A 122 2.80 -25.50 1.34
CA LYS A 122 1.83 -26.15 2.23
C LYS A 122 2.23 -26.03 3.69
N ASP A 123 3.49 -26.29 4.01
CA ASP A 123 4.04 -26.21 5.39
C ASP A 123 3.89 -24.79 5.94
N LEU A 124 4.18 -23.77 5.13
CA LEU A 124 4.04 -22.38 5.54
C LEU A 124 2.56 -22.03 5.86
N ILE A 125 1.60 -22.49 5.06
CA ILE A 125 0.17 -22.30 5.35
C ILE A 125 -0.21 -22.94 6.69
N LEU A 126 0.30 -24.15 6.98
CA LEU A 126 0.04 -24.85 8.24
C LEU A 126 0.74 -24.17 9.42
N GLU A 127 1.95 -23.64 9.22
CA GLU A 127 2.70 -22.92 10.26
C GLU A 127 1.96 -21.66 10.73
N TYR A 128 1.30 -20.94 9.83
CA TYR A 128 0.42 -19.82 10.22
C TYR A 128 -0.69 -20.27 11.17
N ALA A 129 -1.31 -21.42 10.90
CA ALA A 129 -2.34 -21.97 11.78
C ALA A 129 -1.77 -22.44 13.12
N GLU A 130 -0.62 -23.13 13.12
CA GLU A 130 0.07 -23.59 14.33
C GLU A 130 0.44 -22.43 15.25
N LYS A 131 0.89 -21.31 14.67
CA LYS A 131 1.27 -20.11 15.42
C LYS A 131 0.11 -19.18 15.78
N ASP A 132 -1.13 -19.60 15.53
CA ASP A 132 -2.34 -18.80 15.78
C ASP A 132 -2.29 -17.40 15.13
N VAL A 133 -1.72 -17.33 13.92
CA VAL A 133 -1.71 -16.14 13.08
C VAL A 133 -2.69 -16.35 11.93
N PRO A 134 -3.77 -15.56 11.83
CA PRO A 134 -4.71 -15.65 10.71
C PRO A 134 -4.04 -15.48 9.35
N LEU A 135 -4.53 -16.23 8.35
CA LEU A 135 -4.08 -16.13 6.96
C LEU A 135 -5.25 -16.34 6.00
N ASP A 136 -5.44 -15.42 5.07
CA ASP A 136 -6.45 -15.50 4.00
C ASP A 136 -5.84 -15.70 2.62
N ASN A 137 -4.63 -15.18 2.38
CA ASN A 137 -4.06 -15.15 1.05
C ASN A 137 -2.56 -15.48 1.08
N MET A 138 -2.11 -16.22 0.07
CA MET A 138 -0.69 -16.50 -0.16
C MET A 138 -0.32 -16.12 -1.58
N VAL A 139 0.78 -15.41 -1.74
CA VAL A 139 1.36 -15.05 -3.02
C VAL A 139 2.50 -16.00 -3.34
N LEU A 140 2.43 -16.63 -4.49
CA LEU A 140 3.60 -17.24 -5.16
C LEU A 140 4.11 -16.21 -6.15
N ASP A 141 5.32 -15.73 -5.90
CA ASP A 141 5.99 -14.77 -6.76
C ASP A 141 6.46 -15.47 -8.06
N THR A 142 7.21 -14.82 -8.92
CA THR A 142 7.51 -15.26 -10.29
C THR A 142 8.04 -16.68 -10.43
N ASP A 143 8.61 -17.26 -9.37
CA ASP A 143 9.24 -18.59 -9.37
C ASP A 143 8.24 -19.79 -9.42
N TRP A 144 6.93 -19.54 -9.55
CA TRP A 144 5.92 -20.59 -9.79
C TRP A 144 6.02 -21.24 -11.18
N ARG A 145 6.69 -20.58 -12.11
CA ARG A 145 6.83 -20.97 -13.51
C ARG A 145 8.26 -21.36 -13.86
N LYS A 146 8.39 -22.15 -14.90
CA LYS A 146 9.72 -22.49 -15.45
C LYS A 146 10.47 -21.22 -15.79
N ALA A 147 11.69 -21.10 -15.26
CA ALA A 147 12.57 -20.01 -15.59
C ALA A 147 12.80 -20.00 -17.11
N SER A 148 12.53 -18.88 -17.74
CA SER A 148 12.97 -18.63 -19.11
C SER A 148 13.82 -17.36 -19.09
N ASP A 149 14.83 -17.29 -19.94
CA ASP A 149 15.65 -16.09 -20.13
C ASP A 149 14.82 -14.85 -20.52
N ARG A 150 13.54 -15.03 -20.77
CA ARG A 150 12.62 -14.02 -21.25
C ARG A 150 11.34 -13.86 -20.43
N GLY A 151 11.14 -14.64 -19.36
CA GLY A 151 9.92 -14.55 -18.54
C GLY A 151 8.59 -14.78 -19.28
N ILE A 152 8.61 -15.21 -20.54
CA ILE A 152 7.43 -15.32 -21.42
C ILE A 152 6.50 -16.47 -21.01
N GLY A 153 7.06 -17.47 -20.33
CA GLY A 153 6.37 -18.71 -20.03
C GLY A 153 5.25 -18.55 -19.01
N TYR A 154 4.18 -19.31 -19.20
CA TYR A 154 3.13 -19.53 -18.21
C TYR A 154 3.06 -21.00 -17.81
N ASP A 155 4.06 -21.78 -18.16
CA ASP A 155 4.12 -23.19 -17.82
C ASP A 155 4.61 -23.32 -16.38
N ILE A 156 3.85 -24.06 -15.59
CA ILE A 156 4.19 -24.32 -14.19
C ILE A 156 5.53 -25.04 -14.12
N ASP A 157 6.34 -24.66 -13.16
CA ASP A 157 7.53 -25.43 -12.83
C ASP A 157 7.10 -26.72 -12.09
N GLU A 158 7.04 -27.82 -12.84
CA GLU A 158 6.61 -29.13 -12.32
C GLU A 158 7.65 -29.75 -11.37
N ASP A 159 8.90 -29.29 -11.39
CA ASP A 159 9.90 -29.69 -10.41
C ASP A 159 9.60 -29.06 -9.05
N LEU A 160 9.05 -27.86 -9.04
CA LEU A 160 8.63 -27.19 -7.80
C LEU A 160 7.17 -27.56 -7.42
N PHE A 161 6.26 -27.57 -8.38
CA PHE A 161 4.82 -27.84 -8.17
C PHE A 161 4.32 -28.97 -9.06
N PRO A 162 4.62 -30.24 -8.71
CA PRO A 162 4.21 -31.42 -9.51
C PRO A 162 2.68 -31.57 -9.60
N ASP A 163 1.91 -31.11 -8.60
CA ASP A 163 0.45 -31.09 -8.63
C ASP A 163 -0.11 -29.71 -8.20
N MET A 164 0.03 -28.71 -9.04
CA MET A 164 -0.50 -27.36 -8.78
C MET A 164 -2.02 -27.36 -8.51
N ARG A 165 -2.80 -28.25 -9.15
CA ARG A 165 -4.24 -28.37 -8.87
C ARG A 165 -4.51 -28.92 -7.48
N GLY A 166 -3.73 -29.90 -7.03
CA GLY A 166 -3.78 -30.43 -5.68
C GLY A 166 -3.37 -29.37 -4.67
N PHE A 167 -2.36 -28.57 -4.96
CA PHE A 167 -1.96 -27.43 -4.13
C PHE A 167 -3.09 -26.40 -3.96
N TYR A 168 -3.76 -25.97 -5.04
CA TYR A 168 -4.91 -25.06 -4.92
C TYR A 168 -6.03 -25.65 -4.06
N LYS A 169 -6.37 -26.95 -4.27
CA LYS A 169 -7.39 -27.63 -3.45
C LYS A 169 -7.01 -27.67 -1.97
N PHE A 170 -5.73 -27.91 -1.68
CA PHE A 170 -5.20 -27.89 -0.32
C PHE A 170 -5.34 -26.49 0.30
N ALA A 171 -4.84 -25.45 -0.36
CA ALA A 171 -4.90 -24.08 0.11
C ALA A 171 -6.35 -23.63 0.35
N HIS A 172 -7.26 -23.88 -0.59
CA HIS A 172 -8.67 -23.56 -0.45
C HIS A 172 -9.36 -24.31 0.71
N LYS A 173 -8.95 -25.56 0.99
CA LYS A 173 -9.42 -26.33 2.17
C LYS A 173 -8.98 -25.68 3.47
N GLN A 174 -7.79 -25.08 3.51
CA GLN A 174 -7.31 -24.29 4.65
C GLN A 174 -7.93 -22.87 4.72
N GLY A 175 -8.74 -22.49 3.75
CA GLY A 175 -9.35 -21.18 3.65
C GLY A 175 -8.50 -20.12 2.97
N VAL A 176 -7.33 -20.48 2.45
CA VAL A 176 -6.35 -19.59 1.83
C VAL A 176 -6.55 -19.50 0.33
N GLU A 177 -6.56 -18.28 -0.21
CA GLU A 177 -6.63 -17.97 -1.63
C GLU A 177 -5.21 -17.70 -2.19
N ILE A 178 -4.97 -18.05 -3.44
CA ILE A 178 -3.65 -17.99 -4.07
C ILE A 178 -3.57 -16.90 -5.12
N MET A 179 -2.51 -16.10 -5.06
CA MET A 179 -2.14 -15.10 -6.05
C MET A 179 -0.82 -15.48 -6.74
N PHE A 180 -0.77 -15.28 -8.04
CA PHE A 180 0.48 -15.34 -8.81
C PHE A 180 0.93 -13.95 -9.21
N ASN A 181 2.22 -13.67 -9.01
CA ASN A 181 2.91 -12.54 -9.62
C ASN A 181 3.23 -12.89 -11.10
N ASP A 182 3.06 -11.92 -11.97
CA ASP A 182 3.46 -12.00 -13.35
C ASP A 182 4.17 -10.73 -13.82
N HIS A 183 5.46 -10.88 -14.14
CA HIS A 183 6.21 -9.94 -14.97
C HIS A 183 6.06 -10.38 -16.43
N PRO A 184 5.03 -9.92 -17.15
CA PRO A 184 4.80 -10.41 -18.49
C PRO A 184 5.86 -9.91 -19.45
N GLU A 185 6.38 -10.83 -20.26
CA GLU A 185 7.20 -10.48 -21.40
C GLU A 185 6.48 -10.74 -22.72
N PRO A 186 6.79 -9.99 -23.79
CA PRO A 186 6.08 -10.13 -25.05
C PRO A 186 6.30 -11.49 -25.69
N VAL A 187 5.30 -11.96 -26.43
CA VAL A 187 5.43 -13.13 -27.30
C VAL A 187 6.45 -12.82 -28.38
N GLU A 188 7.26 -13.81 -28.76
CA GLU A 188 8.24 -13.66 -29.81
C GLU A 188 7.59 -13.14 -31.12
N GLY A 189 8.18 -12.07 -31.66
CA GLY A 189 7.69 -11.38 -32.85
C GLY A 189 6.59 -10.35 -32.61
N ALA A 190 6.06 -10.21 -31.42
CA ALA A 190 5.17 -9.10 -31.08
C ALA A 190 5.97 -7.78 -31.09
N LYS A 191 5.38 -6.75 -31.71
CA LYS A 191 6.02 -5.42 -31.83
C LYS A 191 5.29 -4.32 -31.03
N SER A 192 4.06 -4.56 -30.65
CA SER A 192 3.20 -3.59 -30.00
C SER A 192 2.35 -4.25 -28.92
N LEU A 193 2.03 -3.48 -27.87
CA LEU A 193 1.05 -3.86 -26.83
C LEU A 193 -0.34 -4.21 -27.42
N PHE A 194 -0.67 -3.63 -28.59
CA PHE A 194 -1.91 -3.92 -29.32
C PHE A 194 -1.78 -5.03 -30.36
N ASP A 195 -0.67 -5.74 -30.40
CA ASP A 195 -0.54 -6.89 -31.28
C ASP A 195 -1.60 -7.94 -30.90
N ARG A 196 -2.41 -8.31 -31.88
CA ARG A 196 -3.52 -9.26 -31.69
C ARG A 196 -3.03 -10.63 -31.20
N LYS A 197 -1.82 -11.04 -31.60
CA LYS A 197 -1.23 -12.31 -31.15
C LYS A 197 -0.85 -12.21 -29.68
N GLU A 198 -0.23 -11.10 -29.29
CA GLU A 198 0.15 -10.81 -27.91
C GLU A 198 -1.07 -10.83 -26.98
N ILE A 199 -2.09 -10.02 -27.28
CA ILE A 199 -3.31 -9.93 -26.49
C ILE A 199 -3.99 -11.30 -26.34
N LYS A 200 -4.18 -12.04 -27.45
CA LYS A 200 -4.82 -13.35 -27.41
C LYS A 200 -4.03 -14.40 -26.64
N TYR A 201 -2.70 -14.33 -26.74
CA TYR A 201 -1.84 -15.23 -25.99
C TYR A 201 -1.99 -15.00 -24.49
N ARG A 202 -1.89 -13.73 -24.04
CA ARG A 202 -2.05 -13.36 -22.64
C ARG A 202 -3.44 -13.74 -22.11
N GLU A 203 -4.48 -13.35 -22.82
CA GLU A 203 -5.87 -13.69 -22.46
C GLU A 203 -6.04 -15.20 -22.24
N ARG A 204 -5.55 -16.01 -23.15
CA ARG A 204 -5.65 -17.46 -23.04
C ARG A 204 -4.89 -18.01 -21.84
N LYS A 205 -3.63 -17.58 -21.67
CA LYS A 205 -2.74 -18.10 -20.63
C LYS A 205 -3.18 -17.67 -19.22
N LEU A 206 -3.57 -16.43 -19.05
CA LEU A 206 -4.12 -15.96 -17.77
C LEU A 206 -5.40 -16.75 -17.40
N LYS A 207 -6.30 -16.99 -18.37
CA LYS A 207 -7.53 -17.79 -18.15
C LYS A 207 -7.24 -19.26 -17.84
N GLU A 208 -6.18 -19.84 -18.38
CA GLU A 208 -5.78 -21.23 -18.08
C GLU A 208 -5.53 -21.42 -16.58
N HIS A 209 -4.76 -20.53 -15.95
CA HIS A 209 -4.48 -20.59 -14.50
C HIS A 209 -5.72 -20.34 -13.64
N LEU A 210 -6.54 -19.35 -14.01
CA LEU A 210 -7.82 -19.10 -13.30
C LEU A 210 -8.76 -20.31 -13.38
N ARG A 211 -8.79 -21.03 -14.52
CA ARG A 211 -9.58 -22.29 -14.65
C ARG A 211 -8.99 -23.42 -13.82
N MET A 212 -7.69 -23.40 -13.59
CA MET A 212 -6.97 -24.38 -12.79
C MET A 212 -7.27 -24.24 -11.30
N GLY A 213 -7.56 -23.02 -10.84
CA GLY A 213 -7.90 -22.73 -9.45
C GLY A 213 -7.25 -21.47 -8.87
N LEU A 214 -6.46 -20.75 -9.64
CA LEU A 214 -5.88 -19.48 -9.20
C LEU A 214 -6.99 -18.47 -8.84
N ASP A 215 -6.80 -17.70 -7.78
CA ASP A 215 -7.77 -16.73 -7.27
C ASP A 215 -7.52 -15.30 -7.70
N TYR A 216 -6.24 -14.92 -7.85
CA TYR A 216 -5.81 -13.57 -8.14
C TYR A 216 -4.65 -13.55 -9.13
N TRP A 217 -4.55 -12.47 -9.90
CA TRP A 217 -3.35 -12.09 -10.61
C TRP A 217 -2.74 -10.83 -10.01
N TRP A 218 -1.42 -10.81 -9.89
CA TRP A 218 -0.64 -9.61 -9.67
C TRP A 218 0.09 -9.25 -10.96
N TYR A 219 -0.36 -8.16 -11.61
CA TYR A 219 0.33 -7.57 -12.74
C TYR A 219 1.47 -6.71 -12.22
N ASP A 220 2.69 -7.19 -12.35
CA ASP A 220 3.90 -6.55 -11.86
C ASP A 220 4.69 -5.95 -13.02
N ARG A 221 4.17 -4.87 -13.58
CA ARG A 221 4.77 -4.02 -14.64
C ARG A 221 5.66 -4.73 -15.68
N ASN A 222 6.47 -3.94 -16.43
CA ASN A 222 7.50 -4.37 -17.39
C ASN A 222 7.02 -4.98 -18.72
N TRP A 223 5.75 -5.19 -18.95
CA TRP A 223 5.26 -5.72 -20.22
C TRP A 223 5.62 -4.81 -21.41
N HIS A 224 5.63 -3.50 -21.17
CA HIS A 224 5.90 -2.50 -22.20
C HIS A 224 7.39 -2.33 -22.56
N THR A 225 8.31 -2.83 -21.74
CA THR A 225 9.75 -2.53 -21.89
C THR A 225 10.33 -3.01 -23.24
N LYS A 226 9.74 -4.03 -23.83
CA LYS A 226 10.16 -4.63 -25.11
C LYS A 226 9.13 -4.44 -26.24
N LEU A 227 8.04 -3.73 -25.98
CA LEU A 227 6.97 -3.49 -26.96
C LEU A 227 6.83 -2.00 -27.24
N ILE A 228 6.61 -1.67 -28.50
CA ILE A 228 6.32 -0.30 -28.91
C ILE A 228 4.91 0.06 -28.43
N SER A 229 4.80 1.11 -27.63
CA SER A 229 3.50 1.71 -27.35
C SER A 229 2.92 2.27 -28.66
N PRO A 230 1.64 2.03 -28.97
CA PRO A 230 1.00 2.53 -30.18
C PRO A 230 0.91 4.06 -30.24
N SER A 231 1.05 4.72 -29.10
CA SER A 231 1.06 6.18 -28.98
C SER A 231 1.91 6.56 -27.76
N LYS A 232 2.59 7.71 -27.83
CA LYS A 232 3.27 8.32 -26.67
C LYS A 232 2.30 8.64 -25.52
N ASN A 233 1.02 8.54 -25.81
CA ASN A 233 -0.07 8.93 -24.92
C ASN A 233 -0.75 7.72 -24.27
N VAL A 234 -0.30 6.52 -24.48
CA VAL A 234 -0.80 5.31 -23.79
C VAL A 234 0.05 5.05 -22.57
N ASN A 235 -0.59 4.97 -21.40
CA ASN A 235 0.05 4.43 -20.22
C ASN A 235 0.06 2.90 -20.35
N PRO A 236 1.21 2.27 -20.61
CA PRO A 236 1.29 0.83 -20.81
C PRO A 236 0.93 0.04 -19.56
N GLU A 237 1.18 0.59 -18.36
CA GLU A 237 0.84 -0.06 -17.10
C GLU A 237 -0.67 -0.09 -16.87
N SER A 238 -1.38 0.97 -17.25
CA SER A 238 -2.85 0.97 -17.23
C SER A 238 -3.42 -0.05 -18.20
N LEU A 239 -2.81 -0.20 -19.39
CA LEU A 239 -3.26 -1.19 -20.37
C LEU A 239 -3.05 -2.62 -19.87
N GLY A 240 -1.90 -2.92 -19.27
CA GLY A 240 -1.63 -4.19 -18.63
C GLY A 240 -2.61 -4.48 -17.51
N SER A 241 -2.79 -3.53 -16.59
CA SER A 241 -3.76 -3.62 -15.49
C SER A 241 -5.17 -3.90 -16.00
N TYR A 242 -5.57 -3.20 -17.07
CA TYR A 242 -6.86 -3.42 -17.73
C TYR A 242 -7.01 -4.84 -18.25
N LEU A 243 -6.02 -5.37 -18.98
CA LEU A 243 -6.09 -6.71 -19.52
C LEU A 243 -6.24 -7.77 -18.43
N PHE A 244 -5.45 -7.67 -17.36
CA PHE A 244 -5.52 -8.59 -16.24
C PHE A 244 -6.87 -8.52 -15.51
N ALA A 245 -7.38 -7.31 -15.30
CA ALA A 245 -8.70 -7.10 -14.67
C ALA A 245 -9.84 -7.67 -15.53
N ASP A 246 -9.82 -7.41 -16.84
CA ASP A 246 -10.87 -7.84 -17.74
C ASP A 246 -10.87 -9.36 -17.92
N VAL A 247 -9.70 -9.98 -18.09
CA VAL A 247 -9.56 -11.45 -18.15
C VAL A 247 -10.10 -12.11 -16.88
N THR A 248 -9.76 -11.57 -15.72
CA THR A 248 -10.21 -12.08 -14.42
C THR A 248 -11.72 -11.94 -14.30
N ARG A 249 -12.27 -10.78 -14.66
CA ARG A 249 -13.71 -10.52 -14.65
C ARG A 249 -14.47 -11.46 -15.59
N GLN A 250 -14.03 -11.61 -16.83
CA GLN A 250 -14.63 -12.53 -17.81
C GLN A 250 -14.64 -13.97 -17.31
N HIS A 251 -13.56 -14.41 -16.66
CA HIS A 251 -13.47 -15.76 -16.12
C HIS A 251 -14.55 -16.01 -15.05
N PHE A 252 -14.69 -15.12 -14.08
CA PHE A 252 -15.66 -15.27 -13.00
C PHE A 252 -17.10 -15.05 -13.48
N ALA A 253 -17.35 -14.08 -14.36
CA ALA A 253 -18.65 -13.84 -14.96
C ALA A 253 -19.11 -15.03 -15.78
N GLY A 254 -18.23 -15.71 -16.51
CA GLY A 254 -18.55 -16.92 -17.25
C GLY A 254 -18.90 -18.14 -16.39
N LYS A 255 -18.62 -18.10 -15.09
CA LYS A 255 -19.00 -19.14 -14.11
C LYS A 255 -20.21 -18.76 -13.26
N GLY A 256 -20.66 -17.50 -13.35
CA GLY A 256 -21.80 -16.99 -12.60
C GLY A 256 -23.13 -17.27 -13.27
N SER A 257 -24.21 -17.11 -12.53
CA SER A 257 -25.58 -17.12 -13.05
C SER A 257 -26.02 -15.67 -13.31
N GLY A 258 -26.04 -15.28 -14.58
CA GLY A 258 -26.43 -13.92 -14.96
C GLY A 258 -25.39 -12.87 -14.56
N GLU A 259 -25.85 -11.78 -13.91
CA GLU A 259 -24.99 -10.65 -13.49
C GLU A 259 -24.28 -10.87 -12.14
N VAL A 260 -24.61 -11.97 -11.43
CA VAL A 260 -24.00 -12.28 -10.13
C VAL A 260 -22.89 -13.31 -10.31
N TYR A 261 -21.67 -12.90 -9.97
CA TYR A 261 -20.49 -13.75 -10.08
C TYR A 261 -19.48 -13.43 -8.95
N ARG A 262 -18.47 -14.28 -8.77
CA ARG A 262 -17.41 -14.06 -7.79
C ARG A 262 -16.66 -12.77 -8.13
N ARG A 263 -16.43 -11.90 -7.13
CA ARG A 263 -15.74 -10.62 -7.32
C ARG A 263 -14.37 -10.84 -7.91
N PRO A 264 -14.07 -10.24 -9.08
CA PRO A 264 -12.73 -10.26 -9.65
C PRO A 264 -11.83 -9.35 -8.84
N VAL A 265 -10.64 -9.82 -8.52
CA VAL A 265 -9.61 -9.02 -7.82
C VAL A 265 -8.28 -9.22 -8.54
N ILE A 266 -7.61 -8.13 -8.80
CA ILE A 266 -6.21 -8.09 -9.25
C ILE A 266 -5.41 -7.16 -8.35
N MET A 267 -4.10 -7.34 -8.34
CA MET A 267 -3.15 -6.35 -7.83
C MET A 267 -2.32 -5.82 -9.00
N SER A 268 -2.09 -4.52 -9.05
CA SER A 268 -1.32 -3.89 -10.12
C SER A 268 -0.69 -2.58 -9.69
N ASN A 269 0.26 -2.09 -10.49
CA ASN A 269 0.88 -0.78 -10.33
C ASN A 269 0.46 0.13 -11.49
N ALA A 270 -0.85 0.40 -11.59
CA ALA A 270 -1.43 1.18 -12.68
C ALA A 270 -0.93 2.64 -12.74
N ASP A 271 -0.53 3.20 -11.61
CA ASP A 271 -0.07 4.57 -11.48
C ASP A 271 1.45 4.75 -11.57
N ASN A 272 2.19 3.71 -11.93
CA ASN A 272 3.66 3.75 -12.03
C ASN A 272 4.31 4.29 -10.74
N ILE A 273 4.07 3.63 -9.63
CA ILE A 273 4.74 3.94 -8.38
C ILE A 273 5.97 3.04 -8.25
N ALA A 274 7.12 3.63 -8.01
CA ALA A 274 8.35 2.90 -7.74
C ALA A 274 9.00 3.48 -6.47
N ASN A 275 9.46 2.61 -5.57
CA ASN A 275 10.05 3.02 -4.29
C ASN A 275 9.17 4.04 -3.53
N GLY A 276 7.84 3.86 -3.58
CA GLY A 276 6.88 4.79 -2.98
C GLY A 276 6.72 6.13 -3.72
N ASN A 277 7.36 6.34 -4.86
CA ASN A 277 7.27 7.57 -5.63
C ASN A 277 6.55 7.37 -6.96
N TYR A 278 5.75 8.36 -7.37
CA TYR A 278 5.15 8.37 -8.70
C TYR A 278 6.21 8.70 -9.76
N VAL A 279 6.48 7.77 -10.66
CA VAL A 279 7.59 7.89 -11.65
C VAL A 279 7.12 7.99 -13.08
N GLY A 280 5.84 7.90 -13.35
CA GLY A 280 5.31 7.89 -14.71
C GLY A 280 3.99 8.61 -14.87
N ILE A 281 3.33 8.34 -16.00
CA ILE A 281 1.99 8.87 -16.30
C ILE A 281 0.99 8.17 -15.39
N GLN A 282 0.19 8.94 -14.68
CA GLN A 282 -0.88 8.42 -13.84
C GLN A 282 -2.17 8.27 -14.64
N ASP A 283 -2.94 7.25 -14.31
CA ASP A 283 -4.21 6.95 -14.95
C ASP A 283 -5.38 7.47 -14.11
N SER A 284 -6.22 8.32 -14.68
CA SER A 284 -7.43 8.79 -14.02
C SER A 284 -8.46 7.70 -13.71
N ALA A 285 -8.32 6.51 -14.30
CA ALA A 285 -9.16 5.35 -14.09
C ALA A 285 -8.53 4.28 -13.18
N SER A 286 -7.34 4.52 -12.63
CA SER A 286 -6.62 3.55 -11.78
C SER A 286 -7.42 3.12 -10.54
N HIS A 287 -8.31 3.98 -10.01
CA HIS A 287 -9.23 3.65 -8.93
C HIS A 287 -10.19 2.50 -9.23
N ARG A 288 -10.37 2.13 -10.50
CA ARG A 288 -11.22 1.03 -10.94
C ARG A 288 -10.54 -0.34 -10.87
N TYR A 289 -9.20 -0.38 -10.78
CA TYR A 289 -8.48 -1.61 -10.55
C TYR A 289 -8.53 -1.97 -9.06
N SER A 290 -8.61 -3.25 -8.73
CA SER A 290 -8.99 -3.64 -7.38
C SER A 290 -7.97 -3.22 -6.34
N VAL A 291 -6.69 -3.60 -6.49
CA VAL A 291 -5.64 -3.28 -5.53
C VAL A 291 -4.50 -2.56 -6.23
N GLN A 292 -4.20 -1.35 -5.76
CA GLN A 292 -3.03 -0.58 -6.16
C GLN A 292 -1.84 -1.00 -5.30
N TRP A 293 -0.77 -1.46 -5.92
CA TRP A 293 0.51 -1.72 -5.26
C TRP A 293 1.45 -0.52 -5.44
N THR A 294 2.18 -0.15 -4.40
CA THR A 294 3.04 1.04 -4.37
C THR A 294 4.46 0.80 -4.88
N GLY A 295 4.72 -0.38 -5.44
CA GLY A 295 6.05 -0.75 -5.93
C GLY A 295 6.98 -1.24 -4.82
N ASP A 296 8.20 -1.58 -5.19
CA ASP A 296 9.25 -1.99 -4.27
C ASP A 296 9.59 -0.84 -3.32
N ILE A 297 9.52 -1.08 -2.04
CA ILE A 297 9.77 -0.07 -1.00
C ILE A 297 10.87 -0.54 -0.05
N ALA A 298 11.71 0.38 0.43
CA ALA A 298 12.71 0.07 1.43
C ALA A 298 12.08 -0.23 2.81
N SER A 299 12.83 -0.94 3.66
CA SER A 299 12.34 -1.44 4.93
C SER A 299 12.46 -0.47 6.11
N ASP A 300 13.09 0.68 5.93
CA ASP A 300 13.36 1.62 7.01
C ASP A 300 12.10 2.37 7.52
N ASP A 301 12.20 2.94 8.70
CA ASP A 301 11.11 3.67 9.37
C ASP A 301 10.57 4.87 8.57
N SER A 302 11.40 5.52 7.73
CA SER A 302 10.96 6.65 6.91
C SER A 302 10.10 6.21 5.73
N SER A 303 10.32 4.99 5.25
CA SER A 303 9.49 4.38 4.22
C SER A 303 8.07 4.14 4.72
N ILE A 304 7.87 3.85 6.02
CA ILE A 304 6.53 3.80 6.61
C ILE A 304 5.82 5.15 6.47
N ALA A 305 6.49 6.26 6.74
CA ALA A 305 5.93 7.60 6.59
C ALA A 305 5.53 7.88 5.13
N THR A 306 6.37 7.47 4.18
CA THR A 306 6.09 7.58 2.74
C THR A 306 4.84 6.79 2.35
N GLU A 307 4.73 5.56 2.83
CA GLU A 307 3.58 4.69 2.50
C GLU A 307 2.27 5.15 3.15
N ILE A 308 2.31 5.71 4.37
CA ILE A 308 1.13 6.35 4.97
C ILE A 308 0.67 7.50 4.09
N LYS A 309 1.59 8.37 3.66
CA LYS A 309 1.29 9.50 2.78
C LYS A 309 0.73 9.04 1.42
N ASN A 310 1.35 8.03 0.80
CA ASN A 310 0.86 7.45 -0.46
C ASN A 310 -0.54 6.87 -0.32
N MET A 311 -0.80 6.14 0.76
CA MET A 311 -2.13 5.63 1.07
C MET A 311 -3.15 6.77 1.15
N LEU A 312 -2.85 7.85 1.88
CA LEU A 312 -3.76 8.98 2.03
C LEU A 312 -3.98 9.75 0.72
N LEU A 313 -2.93 9.91 -0.11
CA LEU A 313 -3.05 10.48 -1.45
C LEU A 313 -3.95 9.63 -2.35
N ALA A 314 -3.74 8.32 -2.35
CA ALA A 314 -4.57 7.37 -3.10
C ALA A 314 -6.03 7.43 -2.63
N GLN A 315 -6.27 7.44 -1.31
CA GLN A 315 -7.61 7.61 -0.75
C GLN A 315 -8.27 8.92 -1.22
N ASN A 316 -7.52 10.02 -1.29
CA ASN A 316 -8.01 11.29 -1.84
C ASN A 316 -8.34 11.19 -3.33
N SER A 317 -7.67 10.32 -4.06
CA SER A 317 -7.89 10.08 -5.51
C SER A 317 -8.92 8.98 -5.80
N CYS A 318 -9.72 8.57 -4.81
CA CYS A 318 -10.71 7.49 -4.89
C CYS A 318 -10.13 6.09 -5.12
N ILE A 319 -8.82 5.89 -4.98
CA ILE A 319 -8.19 4.57 -4.98
C ILE A 319 -8.39 3.96 -3.59
N THR A 320 -9.31 2.99 -3.51
CA THR A 320 -9.76 2.44 -2.22
C THR A 320 -8.78 1.47 -1.61
N TYR A 321 -8.23 0.55 -2.41
CA TYR A 321 -7.41 -0.54 -1.91
C TYR A 321 -5.96 -0.35 -2.31
N VAL A 322 -5.18 0.17 -1.38
CA VAL A 322 -3.73 0.36 -1.54
C VAL A 322 -2.99 -0.71 -0.77
N ASN A 323 -1.94 -1.25 -1.36
CA ASN A 323 -1.05 -2.21 -0.77
C ASN A 323 0.38 -1.71 -0.78
N SER A 324 1.00 -1.73 0.39
CA SER A 324 2.44 -1.55 0.56
C SER A 324 3.11 -2.90 0.81
N ASP A 325 4.37 -3.04 0.47
CA ASP A 325 5.21 -4.16 0.89
C ASP A 325 5.58 -4.00 2.37
N CYS A 326 4.67 -4.44 3.27
CA CYS A 326 4.88 -4.28 4.70
C CYS A 326 6.13 -5.02 5.17
N GLY A 327 7.03 -4.29 5.85
CA GLY A 327 8.35 -4.78 6.22
C GLY A 327 9.44 -4.40 5.22
N GLY A 328 9.05 -3.82 4.09
CA GLY A 328 9.92 -3.41 2.99
C GLY A 328 10.26 -4.56 2.03
N HIS A 329 10.19 -4.28 0.73
CA HIS A 329 10.62 -5.21 -0.31
C HIS A 329 12.12 -5.47 -0.20
N THR A 330 12.91 -4.39 -0.07
CA THR A 330 14.37 -4.46 0.07
C THR A 330 14.82 -4.11 1.49
N GLY A 331 16.07 -4.46 1.81
CA GLY A 331 16.69 -4.18 3.09
C GLY A 331 16.27 -5.13 4.22
N ASN A 332 16.89 -4.92 5.36
CA ASN A 332 16.74 -5.77 6.55
C ASN A 332 16.27 -4.92 7.73
N PRO A 333 14.94 -4.81 7.95
CA PRO A 333 14.42 -4.01 9.04
C PRO A 333 14.88 -4.56 10.39
N THR A 334 15.13 -3.67 11.33
CA THR A 334 15.28 -4.07 12.73
C THR A 334 13.97 -4.66 13.26
N LYS A 335 14.04 -5.36 14.37
CA LYS A 335 12.85 -5.84 15.10
C LYS A 335 11.80 -4.73 15.31
N GLN A 336 12.25 -3.53 15.68
CA GLN A 336 11.37 -2.39 15.92
C GLN A 336 10.70 -1.88 14.65
N GLU A 337 11.46 -1.70 13.58
CA GLU A 337 10.93 -1.29 12.27
C GLU A 337 9.94 -2.32 11.74
N PHE A 338 10.28 -3.61 11.82
CA PHE A 338 9.37 -4.67 11.40
C PHE A 338 8.04 -4.63 12.16
N ILE A 339 8.07 -4.48 13.49
CA ILE A 339 6.85 -4.37 14.30
C ILE A 339 6.03 -3.15 13.88
N ARG A 340 6.66 -1.99 13.64
CA ARG A 340 5.96 -0.78 13.18
C ARG A 340 5.32 -0.95 11.81
N TRP A 341 6.01 -1.62 10.90
CA TRP A 341 5.44 -2.01 9.61
C TRP A 341 4.18 -2.88 9.77
N MET A 342 4.22 -3.86 10.67
CA MET A 342 3.06 -4.72 10.93
C MET A 342 1.93 -3.96 11.62
N GLN A 343 2.24 -3.01 12.50
CA GLN A 343 1.28 -2.10 13.11
C GLN A 343 0.59 -1.24 12.05
N PHE A 344 1.35 -0.61 11.15
CA PHE A 344 0.79 0.14 10.02
C PHE A 344 -0.06 -0.76 9.11
N GLY A 345 0.46 -1.92 8.71
CA GLY A 345 -0.24 -2.87 7.85
C GLY A 345 -1.60 -3.30 8.40
N ALA A 346 -1.72 -3.50 9.72
CA ALA A 346 -2.99 -3.84 10.36
C ALA A 346 -4.07 -2.76 10.16
N PHE A 347 -3.67 -1.50 9.95
CA PHE A 347 -4.53 -0.35 9.74
C PHE A 347 -4.34 0.27 8.33
N SER A 348 -4.00 -0.54 7.35
CA SER A 348 -3.95 -0.18 5.93
C SER A 348 -5.03 -0.94 5.13
N PRO A 349 -5.38 -0.55 3.90
CA PRO A 349 -6.43 -1.21 3.12
C PRO A 349 -6.15 -2.69 2.86
N VAL A 350 -4.92 -3.04 2.47
CA VAL A 350 -4.49 -4.43 2.26
C VAL A 350 -3.25 -4.71 3.10
N PHE A 351 -3.32 -5.71 3.96
CA PHE A 351 -2.24 -6.06 4.88
C PHE A 351 -1.41 -7.23 4.33
N ARG A 352 -0.37 -6.90 3.56
CA ARG A 352 0.51 -7.86 2.88
C ARG A 352 1.97 -7.59 3.22
N PRO A 353 2.60 -8.36 4.12
CA PRO A 353 4.06 -8.42 4.19
C PRO A 353 4.65 -8.93 2.88
N HIS A 354 5.74 -8.33 2.43
CA HIS A 354 6.45 -8.79 1.24
C HIS A 354 7.92 -8.43 1.30
N CYS A 355 8.77 -9.26 0.66
CA CYS A 355 10.19 -8.97 0.51
C CYS A 355 10.80 -9.73 -0.67
N THR A 356 11.93 -9.22 -1.16
CA THR A 356 12.78 -9.91 -2.14
C THR A 356 13.48 -11.12 -1.52
N LYS A 357 14.00 -12.00 -2.36
CA LYS A 357 14.69 -13.23 -1.94
C LYS A 357 16.08 -13.01 -1.31
N GLY A 358 16.70 -11.86 -1.54
CA GLY A 358 18.03 -11.55 -1.04
C GLY A 358 18.11 -11.07 0.41
N VAL A 359 16.97 -11.01 1.14
CA VAL A 359 16.95 -10.52 2.52
C VAL A 359 17.46 -11.55 3.52
N VAL A 360 18.04 -11.08 4.63
CA VAL A 360 18.50 -11.95 5.72
C VAL A 360 17.32 -12.58 6.49
N ARG A 361 16.21 -11.85 6.60
CA ARG A 361 14.99 -12.29 7.28
C ARG A 361 13.78 -12.01 6.44
N PHE A 362 12.97 -13.02 6.23
CA PHE A 362 11.68 -12.86 5.58
C PHE A 362 10.69 -12.09 6.48
N ARG A 363 9.46 -11.87 6.01
CA ARG A 363 8.47 -11.02 6.68
C ARG A 363 7.38 -11.83 7.40
N GLU A 364 7.62 -13.11 7.68
CA GLU A 364 6.72 -13.88 8.52
C GLU A 364 6.73 -13.34 9.96
N PRO A 365 5.59 -13.37 10.67
CA PRO A 365 5.47 -12.83 12.03
C PRO A 365 6.48 -13.37 13.05
N TRP A 366 7.03 -14.55 12.80
CA TRP A 366 8.01 -15.24 13.66
C TRP A 366 9.47 -15.12 13.20
N ALA A 367 9.74 -14.30 12.18
CA ALA A 367 11.08 -14.18 11.61
C ALA A 367 12.17 -13.66 12.58
N TYR A 368 11.78 -13.08 13.72
CA TYR A 368 12.68 -12.52 14.72
C TYR A 368 12.72 -13.35 16.01
N ASP A 369 11.73 -13.20 16.87
CA ASP A 369 11.62 -13.84 18.17
C ASP A 369 10.15 -13.94 18.63
N GLU A 370 9.94 -14.65 19.77
CA GLU A 370 8.60 -14.85 20.34
C GLU A 370 7.90 -13.55 20.76
N GLU A 371 8.65 -12.54 21.19
CA GLU A 371 8.07 -11.22 21.52
C GLU A 371 7.51 -10.55 20.26
N THR A 372 8.27 -10.61 19.17
CA THR A 372 7.82 -10.10 17.87
C THR A 372 6.58 -10.84 17.40
N LEU A 373 6.61 -12.17 17.42
CA LEU A 373 5.45 -12.98 17.05
C LEU A 373 4.21 -12.59 17.87
N LYS A 374 4.36 -12.48 19.20
CA LYS A 374 3.26 -12.11 20.09
C LYS A 374 2.67 -10.75 19.73
N ILE A 375 3.51 -9.74 19.48
CA ILE A 375 3.07 -8.39 19.15
C ILE A 375 2.41 -8.39 17.76
N VAL A 376 3.04 -8.95 16.75
CA VAL A 376 2.50 -8.97 15.38
C VAL A 376 1.17 -9.73 15.34
N ARG A 377 1.08 -10.89 15.99
CA ARG A 377 -0.16 -11.66 16.13
C ARG A 377 -1.28 -10.82 16.73
N GLN A 378 -1.00 -10.04 17.77
CA GLN A 378 -1.99 -9.14 18.39
C GLN A 378 -2.57 -8.15 17.38
N PHE A 379 -1.73 -7.54 16.52
CA PHE A 379 -2.19 -6.58 15.51
C PHE A 379 -2.90 -7.26 14.34
N VAL A 380 -2.45 -8.43 13.89
CA VAL A 380 -3.17 -9.23 12.89
C VAL A 380 -4.56 -9.60 13.41
N GLN A 381 -4.66 -10.14 14.64
CA GLN A 381 -5.94 -10.50 15.24
C GLN A 381 -6.84 -9.26 15.48
N MET A 382 -6.26 -8.10 15.83
CA MET A 382 -7.00 -6.84 15.96
C MET A 382 -7.65 -6.44 14.63
N ARG A 383 -6.94 -6.57 13.51
CA ARG A 383 -7.52 -6.33 12.19
C ARG A 383 -8.73 -7.21 11.92
N TYR A 384 -8.65 -8.52 12.20
CA TYR A 384 -9.79 -9.43 12.01
C TYR A 384 -11.00 -9.06 12.87
N ARG A 385 -10.75 -8.60 14.07
CA ARG A 385 -11.82 -8.10 14.95
C ARG A 385 -12.49 -6.85 14.39
N LEU A 386 -11.73 -5.97 13.72
CA LEU A 386 -12.19 -4.71 13.12
C LEU A 386 -12.77 -4.87 11.71
N LEU A 387 -12.82 -6.08 11.15
CA LEU A 387 -13.39 -6.30 9.82
C LEU A 387 -14.80 -5.75 9.61
N PRO A 388 -15.72 -5.73 10.59
CA PRO A 388 -17.01 -5.07 10.39
C PRO A 388 -16.90 -3.60 10.05
N VAL A 389 -15.96 -2.87 10.68
CA VAL A 389 -15.70 -1.45 10.40
C VAL A 389 -15.06 -1.28 9.04
N ILE A 390 -14.03 -2.10 8.74
CA ILE A 390 -13.30 -2.03 7.46
C ILE A 390 -14.23 -2.38 6.29
N TYR A 391 -15.06 -3.41 6.45
CA TYR A 391 -15.96 -3.88 5.40
C TYR A 391 -17.11 -2.92 5.11
N LYS A 392 -17.67 -2.31 6.17
CA LYS A 392 -18.60 -1.20 6.04
C LYS A 392 -17.98 -0.03 5.26
N SER A 393 -16.77 0.38 5.63
CA SER A 393 -16.07 1.48 4.96
C SER A 393 -15.78 1.16 3.48
N ALA A 394 -15.51 -0.12 3.14
CA ALA A 394 -15.36 -0.57 1.76
C ALA A 394 -16.68 -0.43 0.96
N TYR A 395 -17.81 -0.75 1.59
CA TYR A 395 -19.13 -0.56 0.98
C TYR A 395 -19.46 0.93 0.76
N GLU A 396 -19.17 1.79 1.75
CA GLU A 396 -19.36 3.24 1.63
C GLU A 396 -18.45 3.84 0.55
N SER A 397 -17.25 3.31 0.39
CA SER A 397 -16.36 3.69 -0.72
C SER A 397 -17.00 3.33 -2.08
N TYR A 398 -17.58 2.16 -2.22
CA TYR A 398 -18.28 1.77 -3.44
C TYR A 398 -19.51 2.66 -3.72
N VAL A 399 -20.33 2.95 -2.69
CA VAL A 399 -21.58 3.70 -2.88
C VAL A 399 -21.34 5.18 -3.11
N ASN A 400 -20.45 5.78 -2.33
CA ASN A 400 -20.30 7.25 -2.22
C ASN A 400 -18.93 7.77 -2.66
N GLY A 401 -17.97 6.89 -3.01
CA GLY A 401 -16.57 7.28 -3.21
C GLY A 401 -15.88 7.70 -1.91
N GLN A 402 -16.42 7.38 -0.73
CA GLN A 402 -15.83 7.74 0.55
C GLN A 402 -14.46 7.04 0.71
N PRO A 403 -13.43 7.71 1.27
CA PRO A 403 -12.17 7.02 1.57
C PRO A 403 -12.36 5.88 2.56
N LEU A 404 -11.75 4.72 2.30
CA LEU A 404 -11.78 3.57 3.24
C LEU A 404 -11.07 3.92 4.54
N PHE A 405 -9.89 4.53 4.41
CA PHE A 405 -9.12 5.16 5.48
C PHE A 405 -9.12 6.67 5.22
N GLN A 406 -9.84 7.40 6.05
CA GLN A 406 -10.17 8.80 5.75
C GLN A 406 -9.04 9.73 6.19
N PRO A 407 -8.40 10.50 5.28
CA PRO A 407 -7.56 11.62 5.69
C PRO A 407 -8.33 12.53 6.66
N LEU A 408 -7.67 13.08 7.68
CA LEU A 408 -8.35 13.95 8.65
C LEU A 408 -9.01 15.15 7.96
N SER A 409 -8.38 15.70 6.93
CA SER A 409 -8.94 16.79 6.10
C SER A 409 -10.22 16.41 5.35
N TYR A 410 -10.47 15.13 5.09
CA TYR A 410 -11.73 14.67 4.50
C TYR A 410 -12.90 14.79 5.48
N ARG A 411 -12.69 14.42 6.75
CA ARG A 411 -13.76 14.43 7.77
C ARG A 411 -13.91 15.79 8.46
N TYR A 412 -12.80 16.51 8.64
CA TYR A 412 -12.72 17.77 9.37
C TYR A 412 -12.23 18.90 8.46
N ILE A 413 -12.93 19.11 7.32
CA ILE A 413 -12.50 20.06 6.30
C ILE A 413 -12.44 21.50 6.81
N GLU A 414 -13.27 21.87 7.76
CA GLU A 414 -13.31 23.20 8.38
C GLU A 414 -12.15 23.42 9.37
N ASP A 415 -11.46 22.34 9.80
CA ASP A 415 -10.30 22.46 10.66
C ASP A 415 -9.02 22.53 9.83
N ALA A 416 -8.56 23.76 9.57
CA ALA A 416 -7.37 24.03 8.75
C ALA A 416 -6.09 23.33 9.25
N LYS A 417 -6.02 22.90 10.51
CA LYS A 417 -4.88 22.16 11.06
C LYS A 417 -4.79 20.77 10.43
N THR A 418 -5.93 20.17 10.07
CA THR A 418 -5.97 18.82 9.46
C THR A 418 -5.46 18.79 8.02
N HIS A 419 -5.44 19.93 7.32
CA HIS A 419 -5.05 20.01 5.92
C HIS A 419 -3.56 19.71 5.66
N LYS A 420 -2.73 19.79 6.70
CA LYS A 420 -1.28 19.54 6.63
C LYS A 420 -0.86 18.24 7.30
N ILE A 421 -1.83 17.43 7.73
CA ILE A 421 -1.55 16.16 8.39
C ILE A 421 -1.56 15.06 7.33
N GLU A 422 -0.40 14.43 7.15
CA GLU A 422 -0.17 13.41 6.12
C GLU A 422 0.14 12.01 6.72
N ASP A 423 0.04 11.89 8.05
CA ASP A 423 0.46 10.69 8.79
C ASP A 423 -0.54 10.26 9.89
N GLU A 424 -1.75 10.81 9.84
CA GLU A 424 -2.86 10.50 10.72
C GLU A 424 -4.16 10.39 9.90
N TYR A 425 -5.04 9.45 10.25
CA TYR A 425 -6.26 9.20 9.51
C TYR A 425 -7.34 8.52 10.36
N LEU A 426 -8.55 8.42 9.84
CA LEU A 426 -9.64 7.69 10.46
C LEU A 426 -9.87 6.35 9.77
N LEU A 427 -10.10 5.32 10.55
CA LEU A 427 -10.77 4.08 10.14
C LEU A 427 -12.24 4.18 10.51
N GLY A 428 -13.10 4.15 9.49
CA GLY A 428 -14.49 4.54 9.66
C GLY A 428 -14.62 5.99 10.14
N ASP A 429 -15.65 6.27 10.94
CA ASP A 429 -15.91 7.63 11.41
C ASP A 429 -15.34 7.92 12.82
N ASN A 430 -14.92 6.88 13.55
CA ASN A 430 -14.75 6.95 14.98
C ASN A 430 -13.39 6.49 15.51
N ILE A 431 -12.51 5.90 14.67
CA ILE A 431 -11.22 5.38 15.10
C ILE A 431 -10.12 6.19 14.43
N LEU A 432 -9.37 6.97 15.21
CA LEU A 432 -8.20 7.71 14.72
C LEU A 432 -6.95 6.85 14.89
N VAL A 433 -6.19 6.76 13.82
CA VAL A 433 -4.96 5.98 13.71
C VAL A 433 -3.82 6.92 13.35
N ALA A 434 -2.72 6.87 14.10
CA ALA A 434 -1.50 7.60 13.80
C ALA A 434 -0.29 6.66 13.92
N PRO A 435 0.04 5.89 12.87
CA PRO A 435 1.09 4.89 12.96
C PRO A 435 2.42 5.47 13.40
N LEU A 436 3.19 4.67 14.12
CA LEU A 436 4.56 5.03 14.48
C LEU A 436 5.45 4.89 13.24
N HIS A 437 6.22 5.91 12.97
CA HIS A 437 7.23 5.93 11.91
C HIS A 437 8.44 6.73 12.34
N GLY A 438 9.58 6.51 11.70
CA GLY A 438 10.77 7.32 11.87
C GLY A 438 10.70 8.65 11.11
N THR A 439 11.62 9.52 11.44
CA THR A 439 11.94 10.66 10.58
C THR A 439 12.84 10.18 9.45
N ALA A 440 12.73 10.79 8.28
CA ALA A 440 13.65 10.50 7.19
C ALA A 440 15.10 10.68 7.68
N PRO A 441 16.01 9.75 7.36
CA PRO A 441 17.42 9.93 7.67
C PRO A 441 17.95 11.23 7.08
N LYS A 442 18.77 11.93 7.85
CA LYS A 442 19.42 13.16 7.38
C LYS A 442 20.59 12.81 6.48
N LYS A 443 20.74 13.47 5.35
CA LYS A 443 21.98 13.38 4.55
C LYS A 443 23.17 13.81 5.37
N VAL A 444 24.29 13.10 5.24
CA VAL A 444 25.55 13.49 5.88
C VAL A 444 26.03 14.81 5.28
N GLY A 445 26.00 15.87 6.08
CA GLY A 445 26.43 17.20 5.67
C GLY A 445 27.96 17.34 5.61
N LEU A 446 28.43 18.35 4.90
CA LEU A 446 29.89 18.61 4.76
C LEU A 446 30.61 18.76 6.10
N GLU A 447 29.92 19.26 7.11
CA GLU A 447 30.42 19.44 8.47
C GLU A 447 30.78 18.14 9.20
N CYS A 448 30.24 17.01 8.73
CA CYS A 448 30.53 15.70 9.30
C CYS A 448 31.78 15.05 8.69
N TYR A 449 32.24 15.49 7.55
CA TYR A 449 33.43 14.94 6.89
C TYR A 449 34.72 15.53 7.45
N CYS A 450 35.65 14.66 7.85
CA CYS A 450 37.01 15.03 8.31
C CYS A 450 38.01 14.90 7.18
N GLY A 451 37.83 15.62 6.08
CA GLY A 451 38.61 15.56 4.86
C GLY A 451 37.78 15.18 3.64
N GLU A 452 38.45 14.88 2.54
CA GLU A 452 37.79 14.47 1.30
C GLU A 452 37.43 12.97 1.32
N VAL A 453 36.46 12.59 0.47
CA VAL A 453 36.14 11.20 0.13
C VAL A 453 37.06 10.80 -1.03
N ARG A 454 37.96 9.88 -0.83
CA ARG A 454 38.77 9.28 -1.91
C ARG A 454 37.97 8.20 -2.60
N ALA A 455 37.99 8.17 -3.92
CA ALA A 455 37.28 7.20 -4.73
C ALA A 455 38.23 6.57 -5.75
N SER A 456 38.17 5.23 -5.84
CA SER A 456 38.86 4.42 -6.85
C SER A 456 37.84 3.59 -7.59
N TYR A 457 37.79 3.67 -8.92
CA TYR A 457 36.87 2.97 -9.80
C TYR A 457 37.53 1.84 -10.56
N PHE A 458 36.87 0.69 -10.70
CA PHE A 458 37.39 -0.53 -11.29
C PHE A 458 36.44 -1.07 -12.36
N ASP A 459 37.02 -1.82 -13.30
CA ASP A 459 36.23 -2.62 -14.26
C ASP A 459 35.60 -3.85 -13.56
N GLY A 460 34.35 -4.13 -13.92
CA GLY A 460 33.61 -5.23 -13.30
C GLY A 460 33.19 -4.98 -11.85
N THR A 461 32.39 -5.87 -11.31
CA THR A 461 31.71 -5.73 -10.02
C THR A 461 32.50 -6.22 -8.81
N LYS A 462 33.77 -6.63 -8.98
CA LYS A 462 34.55 -7.33 -7.94
C LYS A 462 35.72 -6.55 -7.33
N HIS A 463 35.88 -5.26 -7.62
CA HIS A 463 36.98 -4.40 -7.12
C HIS A 463 38.37 -5.00 -7.36
N GLN A 464 38.61 -5.60 -8.53
CA GLN A 464 39.85 -6.29 -8.88
C GLN A 464 40.63 -5.53 -9.96
N GLY A 465 41.94 -5.67 -9.93
CA GLY A 465 42.86 -5.05 -10.91
C GLY A 465 43.30 -3.64 -10.51
N GLU A 466 43.91 -2.94 -11.44
CA GLU A 466 44.32 -1.54 -11.26
C GLU A 466 43.10 -0.62 -11.43
N PRO A 467 42.98 0.45 -10.62
CA PRO A 467 41.87 1.37 -10.79
C PRO A 467 41.86 2.04 -12.16
N LEU A 468 40.75 2.07 -12.83
CA LEU A 468 40.53 2.79 -14.08
C LEU A 468 40.55 4.30 -13.89
N TYR A 469 40.08 4.75 -12.74
CA TYR A 469 40.01 6.18 -12.40
C TYR A 469 40.09 6.40 -10.89
N ASN A 470 40.82 7.40 -10.47
CA ASN A 470 40.90 7.85 -9.09
C ASN A 470 40.51 9.32 -8.99
N THR A 471 39.74 9.67 -7.98
CA THR A 471 39.29 11.05 -7.74
C THR A 471 38.98 11.30 -6.27
N THR A 472 38.66 12.54 -5.95
CA THR A 472 38.16 12.92 -4.62
C THR A 472 36.84 13.68 -4.71
N TYR A 473 35.99 13.51 -3.70
CA TYR A 473 34.74 14.23 -3.53
C TYR A 473 34.69 14.94 -2.18
N ARG A 474 33.98 16.04 -2.10
CA ARG A 474 33.79 16.75 -0.81
C ARG A 474 32.85 16.00 0.13
N LYS A 475 31.89 15.24 -0.42
CA LYS A 475 30.92 14.37 0.28
C LYS A 475 30.55 13.20 -0.61
N LEU A 476 30.08 12.11 -0.04
CA LEU A 476 29.52 10.98 -0.77
C LEU A 476 28.01 11.20 -0.97
N ASP A 477 27.66 11.69 -2.15
CA ASP A 477 26.30 11.98 -2.58
C ASP A 477 26.31 12.03 -4.11
N LEU A 478 26.36 10.85 -4.75
CA LEU A 478 26.63 10.66 -6.15
C LEU A 478 25.44 9.98 -6.83
N TYR A 479 25.09 10.50 -8.00
CA TYR A 479 24.03 9.96 -8.84
C TYR A 479 24.45 10.03 -10.30
N TRP A 480 24.65 8.89 -10.93
CA TRP A 480 25.11 8.80 -12.31
C TRP A 480 23.97 8.45 -13.27
N ASN A 481 22.84 7.98 -12.75
CA ASN A 481 21.72 7.50 -13.56
C ASN A 481 22.21 6.42 -14.55
N HIS A 482 22.01 6.61 -15.84
CA HIS A 482 22.48 5.75 -16.91
C HIS A 482 23.76 6.32 -17.57
N THR A 483 24.61 7.01 -16.82
CA THR A 483 25.88 7.59 -17.28
C THR A 483 27.05 7.03 -16.49
N SER A 484 28.26 7.17 -17.07
CA SER A 484 29.49 6.75 -16.40
C SER A 484 29.98 7.78 -15.38
N PRO A 485 30.62 7.37 -14.28
CA PRO A 485 31.35 8.26 -13.37
C PRO A 485 32.48 9.05 -14.04
N HIS A 486 33.12 8.49 -15.07
CA HIS A 486 34.20 9.08 -15.85
C HIS A 486 34.29 8.35 -17.21
N GLU A 487 34.88 9.01 -18.24
CA GLU A 487 35.01 8.44 -19.58
C GLU A 487 35.76 7.11 -19.65
N SER A 488 36.68 6.87 -18.71
CA SER A 488 37.44 5.63 -18.59
C SER A 488 36.73 4.51 -17.82
N VAL A 489 35.57 4.78 -17.22
CA VAL A 489 34.78 3.82 -16.44
C VAL A 489 33.55 3.41 -17.23
N PRO A 490 33.21 2.12 -17.34
CA PRO A 490 32.02 1.71 -18.07
C PRO A 490 30.73 2.24 -17.40
N VAL A 491 29.65 2.36 -18.18
CA VAL A 491 28.33 2.80 -17.67
C VAL A 491 27.72 1.74 -16.76
N TYR A 492 27.93 0.48 -17.08
CA TYR A 492 27.45 -0.68 -16.34
C TYR A 492 28.58 -1.64 -16.02
N ASN A 493 28.38 -2.51 -15.05
CA ASN A 493 29.38 -3.48 -14.61
C ASN A 493 30.70 -2.82 -14.19
N PHE A 494 30.62 -1.87 -13.29
CA PHE A 494 31.78 -1.28 -12.63
C PHE A 494 31.67 -1.40 -11.11
N SER A 495 32.79 -1.18 -10.42
CA SER A 495 32.81 -1.08 -8.97
C SER A 495 33.63 0.11 -8.51
N ALA A 496 33.40 0.52 -7.26
CA ALA A 496 34.15 1.64 -6.67
C ALA A 496 34.46 1.38 -5.20
N VAL A 497 35.62 1.88 -4.76
CA VAL A 497 35.97 1.92 -3.35
C VAL A 497 36.01 3.38 -2.92
N PHE A 498 35.22 3.73 -1.90
CA PHE A 498 35.21 5.05 -1.29
C PHE A 498 35.83 4.98 0.10
N GLU A 499 36.74 5.89 0.43
CA GLU A 499 37.36 6.01 1.74
C GLU A 499 37.18 7.41 2.28
N THR A 500 36.66 7.53 3.50
CA THR A 500 36.42 8.80 4.15
C THR A 500 36.51 8.70 5.67
N ARG A 501 36.54 9.84 6.33
CA ARG A 501 36.48 9.93 7.80
C ARG A 501 35.29 10.79 8.20
N LEU A 502 34.50 10.28 9.13
CA LEU A 502 33.29 10.96 9.61
C LEU A 502 33.38 11.24 11.12
N ARG A 503 32.77 12.36 11.54
CA ARG A 503 32.63 12.74 12.95
C ARG A 503 31.24 13.36 13.17
N PHE A 504 30.58 12.94 14.22
CA PHE A 504 29.29 13.47 14.65
C PHE A 504 29.34 13.96 16.09
N ASN A 505 28.49 14.92 16.44
CA ASN A 505 28.39 15.44 17.83
C ASN A 505 27.50 14.60 18.74
N LYS A 506 26.84 13.56 18.20
CA LYS A 506 25.97 12.62 18.89
C LYS A 506 26.25 11.23 18.35
N ASP A 507 25.86 10.20 19.11
CA ASP A 507 25.82 8.85 18.59
C ASP A 507 24.83 8.79 17.43
N VAL A 508 25.25 8.22 16.31
CA VAL A 508 24.42 8.11 15.12
C VAL A 508 24.44 6.70 14.54
N GLU A 509 23.38 6.30 13.94
CA GLU A 509 23.31 5.15 13.04
C GLU A 509 23.60 5.65 11.63
N LEU A 510 24.77 5.25 11.08
CA LEU A 510 25.14 5.55 9.69
C LEU A 510 24.33 4.69 8.75
N ILE A 511 23.84 5.29 7.67
CA ILE A 511 23.02 4.66 6.66
C ILE A 511 23.65 4.94 5.30
N VAL A 512 23.80 3.90 4.48
CA VAL A 512 24.19 4.03 3.08
C VAL A 512 22.97 3.79 2.20
N GLU A 513 22.74 4.64 1.22
CA GLU A 513 21.81 4.40 0.13
C GLU A 513 22.63 4.06 -1.11
N ALA A 514 22.37 2.94 -1.72
CA ALA A 514 23.08 2.47 -2.91
C ALA A 514 22.12 1.79 -3.90
N ASP A 515 22.43 1.92 -5.16
CA ASP A 515 21.91 1.20 -6.32
C ASP A 515 23.12 0.73 -7.12
N ASP A 516 23.55 -0.50 -7.14
CA ASP A 516 23.18 -1.76 -6.53
C ASP A 516 23.82 -2.02 -5.14
N GLY A 517 24.62 -3.08 -5.03
CA GLY A 517 25.13 -3.61 -3.78
C GLY A 517 26.30 -2.88 -3.16
N VAL A 518 26.46 -3.05 -1.85
CA VAL A 518 27.47 -2.32 -1.08
C VAL A 518 27.98 -3.13 0.12
N THR A 519 29.29 -3.06 0.38
CA THR A 519 29.89 -3.49 1.63
C THR A 519 30.48 -2.29 2.36
N VAL A 520 30.23 -2.17 3.66
CA VAL A 520 30.76 -1.06 4.48
C VAL A 520 31.63 -1.60 5.60
N GLU A 521 32.82 -1.01 5.74
CA GLU A 521 33.71 -1.18 6.88
C GLU A 521 33.78 0.12 7.70
N ILE A 522 33.63 -0.01 9.01
CA ILE A 522 33.81 1.08 9.96
C ILE A 522 35.00 0.71 10.87
N ASP A 523 36.03 1.56 10.90
CA ASP A 523 37.25 1.35 11.69
C ASP A 523 37.92 -0.02 11.44
N GLY A 524 37.89 -0.47 10.16
CA GLY A 524 38.47 -1.73 9.70
C GLY A 524 37.63 -2.96 9.99
N LYS A 525 36.41 -2.80 10.50
CA LYS A 525 35.48 -3.91 10.72
C LYS A 525 34.33 -3.83 9.72
N GLU A 526 34.05 -4.94 9.01
CA GLU A 526 32.86 -5.06 8.18
C GLU A 526 31.61 -5.00 9.04
N THR A 527 30.71 -4.06 8.71
CA THR A 527 29.48 -3.80 9.46
C THR A 527 28.21 -3.97 8.59
N LEU A 528 28.35 -3.91 7.28
CA LEU A 528 27.30 -4.17 6.33
C LEU A 528 27.87 -4.91 5.12
N ARG A 529 27.15 -5.91 4.63
CA ARG A 529 27.38 -6.53 3.32
C ARG A 529 26.08 -6.77 2.61
N ASP A 530 26.00 -6.23 1.40
CA ASP A 530 24.94 -6.52 0.45
C ASP A 530 25.56 -6.78 -0.92
N ASP A 531 25.48 -8.02 -1.37
CA ASP A 531 26.04 -8.49 -2.65
C ASP A 531 24.91 -8.67 -3.69
N THR A 532 23.74 -8.03 -3.50
CA THR A 532 22.56 -8.19 -4.35
C THR A 532 22.41 -7.04 -5.37
N PHE A 533 21.71 -7.33 -6.48
CA PHE A 533 21.30 -6.31 -7.46
C PHE A 533 19.91 -5.80 -7.08
N HIS A 534 19.77 -4.49 -6.92
CA HIS A 534 18.51 -3.84 -6.54
C HIS A 534 18.53 -2.36 -6.90
N SER A 535 17.36 -1.76 -7.02
CA SER A 535 17.24 -0.30 -7.11
C SER A 535 17.66 0.37 -5.79
N ALA A 536 17.92 1.67 -5.83
CA ALA A 536 18.42 2.43 -4.69
C ALA A 536 17.63 2.13 -3.40
N CYS A 537 18.31 1.63 -2.40
CA CYS A 537 17.75 1.36 -1.08
C CYS A 537 18.67 1.82 0.06
N LYS A 538 18.06 2.19 1.19
CA LYS A 538 18.77 2.61 2.39
C LYS A 538 19.06 1.43 3.29
N MET A 539 20.32 1.25 3.66
CA MET A 539 20.82 0.16 4.49
C MET A 539 21.58 0.72 5.69
N LYS A 540 21.36 0.13 6.86
CA LYS A 540 22.08 0.52 8.08
C LYS A 540 23.51 0.01 8.04
N ALA A 541 24.44 0.94 8.00
CA ALA A 541 25.87 0.64 7.88
C ALA A 541 26.57 0.43 9.22
N GLY A 542 26.02 0.95 10.32
CA GLY A 542 26.57 0.76 11.66
C GLY A 542 26.45 1.98 12.54
N VAL A 543 26.92 1.88 13.77
CA VAL A 543 26.85 2.95 14.78
C VAL A 543 28.19 3.68 14.86
N LEU A 544 28.14 4.99 14.82
CA LEU A 544 29.29 5.87 15.04
C LEU A 544 29.10 6.61 16.37
N SER A 545 30.12 6.52 17.24
CA SER A 545 30.12 7.17 18.56
C SER A 545 30.29 8.70 18.45
N ALA A 546 29.63 9.40 19.36
CA ALA A 546 29.73 10.86 19.44
C ALA A 546 31.17 11.36 19.63
N CYS A 547 31.53 12.45 18.94
CA CYS A 547 32.77 13.16 19.06
C CYS A 547 34.06 12.39 18.68
N GLU A 548 33.92 11.14 18.19
CA GLU A 548 35.03 10.34 17.66
C GLU A 548 35.13 10.50 16.15
N ILE A 549 36.33 10.27 15.60
CA ILE A 549 36.59 10.23 14.16
C ILE A 549 36.61 8.77 13.75
N HIS A 550 35.68 8.39 12.89
CA HIS A 550 35.56 7.05 12.36
C HIS A 550 36.05 6.97 10.93
N ASN A 551 36.84 5.94 10.62
CA ASN A 551 37.26 5.63 9.25
C ASN A 551 36.16 4.79 8.60
N VAL A 552 35.61 5.27 7.50
CA VAL A 552 34.54 4.58 6.76
C VAL A 552 35.06 4.22 5.38
N LYS A 553 35.01 2.93 5.06
CA LYS A 553 35.40 2.41 3.75
C LYS A 553 34.22 1.67 3.15
N ILE A 554 33.89 1.98 1.90
CA ILE A 554 32.71 1.49 1.22
C ILE A 554 33.13 0.88 -0.11
N TYR A 555 32.77 -0.37 -0.30
CA TYR A 555 32.92 -1.10 -1.55
C TYR A 555 31.55 -1.14 -2.23
N TYR A 556 31.43 -0.47 -3.34
CA TYR A 556 30.20 -0.31 -4.11
C TYR A 556 30.35 -1.02 -5.45
N PHE A 557 29.29 -1.66 -5.94
CA PHE A 557 29.26 -2.13 -7.30
C PHE A 557 27.96 -1.79 -8.01
N GLN A 558 28.04 -1.62 -9.31
CA GLN A 558 26.96 -1.36 -10.26
C GLN A 558 26.93 -2.45 -11.32
N GLY A 559 25.78 -3.13 -11.45
CA GLY A 559 25.56 -4.13 -12.49
C GLY A 559 24.84 -3.57 -13.70
N GLY A 560 23.74 -2.86 -13.50
CA GLY A 560 22.93 -2.29 -14.59
C GLY A 560 21.79 -1.42 -14.05
N GLY A 561 21.14 -0.65 -14.92
CA GLY A 561 20.08 0.27 -14.51
C GLY A 561 20.60 1.64 -14.10
N GLU A 562 19.95 2.27 -13.12
CA GLU A 562 20.42 3.52 -12.50
C GLU A 562 21.61 3.22 -11.60
N ALA A 563 22.41 4.24 -11.29
CA ALA A 563 23.56 4.12 -10.42
C ALA A 563 23.62 5.27 -9.43
N SER A 564 23.68 4.96 -8.13
CA SER A 564 23.77 6.00 -7.10
C SER A 564 24.40 5.50 -5.81
N ILE A 565 25.01 6.42 -5.05
CA ILE A 565 25.46 6.16 -3.69
C ILE A 565 25.44 7.44 -2.85
N SER A 566 24.86 7.36 -1.66
CA SER A 566 24.76 8.49 -0.73
C SER A 566 24.86 8.04 0.72
N LEU A 567 25.33 8.93 1.61
CA LEU A 567 25.36 8.68 3.04
C LEU A 567 24.31 9.49 3.79
N PHE A 568 23.64 8.82 4.72
CA PHE A 568 22.66 9.39 5.63
C PHE A 568 22.96 8.96 7.07
N TYR A 569 22.29 9.56 8.01
CA TYR A 569 22.37 9.18 9.42
C TYR A 569 21.07 9.44 10.17
N ASN A 570 20.85 8.66 11.21
CA ASN A 570 19.85 8.93 12.26
C ASN A 570 20.57 9.16 13.59
N GLU A 571 20.14 10.17 14.35
CA GLU A 571 20.57 10.31 15.74
C GLU A 571 20.01 9.18 16.57
N ILE A 572 20.84 8.50 17.36
CA ILE A 572 20.39 7.38 18.22
C ILE A 572 19.69 7.96 19.46
N PRO A 573 18.40 7.66 19.70
CA PRO A 573 17.74 8.08 20.91
C PRO A 573 18.35 7.39 22.14
N SER A 574 18.46 8.11 23.26
CA SER A 574 18.97 7.52 24.51
C SER A 574 18.13 6.34 24.97
N LYS A 575 18.79 5.24 25.24
CA LYS A 575 18.54 3.99 26.03
C LYS A 575 17.15 3.41 26.29
N TYR A 576 16.02 3.93 25.79
CA TYR A 576 14.71 3.33 26.04
C TYR A 576 13.95 3.06 24.73
N ASN A 577 13.43 1.85 24.57
CA ASN A 577 12.60 1.40 23.42
C ASN A 577 11.23 2.12 23.31
N LEU A 578 11.12 3.33 23.80
CA LEU A 578 9.93 4.14 23.76
C LEU A 578 10.02 5.17 22.64
N VAL A 579 9.04 5.20 21.76
CA VAL A 579 8.94 6.17 20.67
C VAL A 579 7.98 7.27 21.03
N SER A 580 8.45 8.52 21.00
CA SER A 580 7.57 9.70 21.12
C SER A 580 6.81 9.94 19.84
N ARG A 581 5.52 10.18 19.94
CA ARG A 581 4.68 10.57 18.82
C ARG A 581 3.73 11.69 19.24
N ASP A 582 3.70 12.74 18.43
CA ASP A 582 2.75 13.83 18.52
C ASP A 582 1.56 13.52 17.61
N VAL A 583 0.36 13.49 18.17
CA VAL A 583 -0.87 13.20 17.42
C VAL A 583 -1.80 14.40 17.54
N TYR A 584 -2.35 14.86 16.43
CA TYR A 584 -3.41 15.86 16.42
C TYR A 584 -4.77 15.19 16.57
N LEU A 585 -5.48 15.51 17.63
CA LEU A 585 -6.85 15.06 17.84
C LEU A 585 -7.80 16.19 17.41
N PRO A 586 -8.64 15.99 16.38
CA PRO A 586 -9.68 16.95 16.02
C PRO A 586 -10.67 17.21 17.16
N GLU A 587 -11.47 18.27 17.05
CA GLU A 587 -12.46 18.63 18.07
C GLU A 587 -13.35 17.46 18.50
N GLY A 588 -13.62 17.38 19.79
CA GLY A 588 -14.35 16.30 20.46
C GLY A 588 -13.53 15.69 21.59
N ILE A 589 -14.02 14.60 22.14
CA ILE A 589 -13.33 13.83 23.17
C ILE A 589 -12.92 12.48 22.58
N TRP A 590 -11.68 12.11 22.82
CA TRP A 590 -11.07 10.89 22.32
C TRP A 590 -10.58 10.01 23.47
N ILE A 591 -10.61 8.72 23.29
CA ILE A 591 -10.10 7.73 24.23
C ILE A 591 -8.85 7.12 23.64
N ASP A 592 -7.70 7.27 24.29
CA ASP A 592 -6.49 6.54 23.95
C ASP A 592 -6.69 5.06 24.30
N VAL A 593 -6.71 4.21 23.27
CA VAL A 593 -7.01 2.77 23.42
C VAL A 593 -5.96 2.05 24.28
N PHE A 594 -4.69 2.38 24.10
CA PHE A 594 -3.59 1.76 24.85
C PHE A 594 -3.33 2.46 26.20
N GLY A 595 -3.56 3.75 26.27
CA GLY A 595 -3.37 4.53 27.49
C GLY A 595 -4.55 4.46 28.46
N GLY A 596 -5.74 4.14 27.99
CA GLY A 596 -6.95 4.09 28.78
C GLY A 596 -7.35 5.47 29.37
N VAL A 597 -7.01 6.57 28.67
CA VAL A 597 -7.25 7.94 29.13
C VAL A 597 -8.10 8.75 28.15
N GLU A 598 -8.88 9.68 28.69
CA GLU A 598 -9.61 10.66 27.88
C GLU A 598 -8.67 11.80 27.45
N CYS A 599 -8.80 12.18 26.18
CA CYS A 599 -8.06 13.25 25.55
C CYS A 599 -9.03 14.27 24.92
N LYS A 600 -8.95 15.52 25.33
CA LYS A 600 -9.74 16.59 24.72
C LYS A 600 -9.13 17.01 23.39
N GLY A 601 -9.88 16.94 22.30
CA GLY A 601 -9.44 17.33 20.97
C GLY A 601 -9.20 18.83 20.76
N GLY A 602 -8.97 19.23 19.51
CA GLY A 602 -8.58 20.58 19.10
C GLY A 602 -7.08 20.88 19.29
N LYS A 603 -6.27 19.90 19.70
CA LYS A 603 -4.84 20.08 20.03
C LYS A 603 -4.00 18.83 19.76
N ARG A 604 -2.68 18.99 19.83
CA ARG A 604 -1.73 17.88 19.77
C ARG A 604 -1.49 17.27 21.13
N TYR A 605 -1.33 15.95 21.13
CA TYR A 605 -0.91 15.13 22.27
C TYR A 605 0.43 14.50 21.96
N SER A 606 1.35 14.59 22.93
CA SER A 606 2.63 13.89 22.88
C SER A 606 2.62 12.76 23.90
N ARG A 607 2.88 11.56 23.46
CA ARG A 607 3.03 10.38 24.31
C ARG A 607 4.18 9.51 23.84
N LYS A 608 4.79 8.79 24.77
CA LYS A 608 5.74 7.72 24.49
C LYS A 608 5.02 6.38 24.42
N TYR A 609 5.27 5.64 23.35
CA TYR A 609 4.65 4.34 23.07
C TYR A 609 5.67 3.23 23.19
N ALA A 610 5.30 2.14 23.88
CA ALA A 610 6.07 0.92 23.93
C ALA A 610 5.96 0.15 22.60
N LEU A 611 6.81 -0.85 22.40
CA LEU A 611 6.88 -1.60 21.16
C LEU A 611 5.56 -2.30 20.80
N CYS A 612 4.78 -2.73 21.80
CA CYS A 612 3.45 -3.35 21.63
C CYS A 612 2.29 -2.35 21.54
N GLU A 613 2.57 -1.05 21.52
CA GLU A 613 1.58 0.00 21.46
C GLU A 613 1.72 0.84 20.19
N MET A 614 0.63 1.46 19.76
CA MET A 614 0.61 2.51 18.75
C MET A 614 -0.45 3.56 19.08
N PRO A 615 -0.34 4.80 18.59
CA PRO A 615 -1.39 5.79 18.73
C PRO A 615 -2.68 5.32 18.05
N LEU A 616 -3.66 4.98 18.86
CA LEU A 616 -5.00 4.56 18.45
C LEU A 616 -6.01 5.18 19.39
N PHE A 617 -6.94 5.96 18.82
CA PHE A 617 -7.93 6.68 19.61
C PHE A 617 -9.33 6.38 19.09
N VAL A 618 -10.28 6.23 19.99
CA VAL A 618 -11.69 6.07 19.66
C VAL A 618 -12.45 7.31 20.13
N ARG A 619 -13.34 7.81 19.27
CA ARG A 619 -14.19 8.95 19.60
C ARG A 619 -15.15 8.58 20.73
N LYS A 620 -15.22 9.40 21.76
CA LYS A 620 -16.19 9.23 22.84
C LYS A 620 -17.61 9.34 22.29
N GLY A 621 -18.52 8.51 22.77
CA GLY A 621 -19.86 8.30 22.24
C GLY A 621 -19.97 7.14 21.25
N ALA A 622 -18.86 6.70 20.63
CA ALA A 622 -18.86 5.65 19.62
C ALA A 622 -19.20 4.27 20.17
N ALA A 623 -19.75 3.43 19.30
CA ALA A 623 -19.81 1.99 19.47
C ALA A 623 -19.06 1.33 18.30
N VAL A 624 -18.04 0.55 18.59
CA VAL A 624 -17.20 -0.11 17.59
C VAL A 624 -17.65 -1.56 17.45
N PRO A 625 -18.16 -1.99 16.28
CA PRO A 625 -18.54 -3.37 16.05
C PRO A 625 -17.30 -4.24 15.84
N LEU A 626 -17.21 -5.32 16.58
CA LEU A 626 -16.09 -6.25 16.58
C LEU A 626 -16.55 -7.68 16.41
N LEU A 627 -15.76 -8.48 15.68
CA LEU A 627 -15.91 -9.93 15.59
C LEU A 627 -14.91 -10.65 16.51
N GLU A 628 -15.19 -11.90 16.81
CA GLU A 628 -14.20 -12.81 17.36
C GLU A 628 -13.22 -13.22 16.26
N CYS A 629 -11.91 -13.09 16.50
CA CYS A 629 -10.90 -13.49 15.52
C CYS A 629 -10.95 -14.99 15.25
N ARG A 630 -10.75 -15.38 13.99
CA ARG A 630 -10.63 -16.76 13.51
C ARG A 630 -9.44 -16.87 12.58
N GLN A 631 -9.04 -18.10 12.23
CA GLN A 631 -7.86 -18.39 11.41
C GLN A 631 -7.92 -17.76 10.00
N ASN A 632 -9.11 -17.52 9.47
CA ASN A 632 -9.34 -16.80 8.22
C ASN A 632 -10.74 -16.18 8.19
N THR A 633 -11.01 -15.35 7.19
CA THR A 633 -12.26 -14.62 7.05
C THR A 633 -13.46 -15.52 6.79
N LYS A 634 -13.27 -16.72 6.21
CA LYS A 634 -14.35 -17.69 5.95
C LYS A 634 -14.92 -18.28 7.24
N LEU A 635 -14.11 -18.33 8.31
CA LEU A 635 -14.49 -18.89 9.60
C LEU A 635 -15.09 -17.86 10.56
N LEU A 636 -15.15 -16.57 10.18
CA LEU A 636 -15.72 -15.52 11.03
C LEU A 636 -17.21 -15.71 11.22
N ASP A 637 -17.64 -15.72 12.48
CA ASP A 637 -19.05 -15.85 12.84
C ASP A 637 -19.69 -14.47 13.03
N TRP A 638 -20.29 -13.96 11.95
CA TRP A 638 -21.01 -12.68 11.96
C TRP A 638 -22.31 -12.70 12.78
N SER A 639 -22.80 -13.87 13.19
CA SER A 639 -23.93 -13.98 14.09
C SER A 639 -23.59 -13.62 15.54
N ARG A 640 -22.29 -13.48 15.85
CA ARG A 640 -21.77 -13.11 17.18
C ARG A 640 -20.98 -11.82 17.11
N LEU A 641 -21.66 -10.72 17.37
CA LEU A 641 -21.08 -9.39 17.32
C LEU A 641 -20.78 -8.89 18.72
N THR A 642 -19.65 -8.23 18.91
CA THR A 642 -19.38 -7.40 20.09
C THR A 642 -19.51 -5.93 19.69
N LEU A 643 -20.32 -5.16 20.42
CA LEU A 643 -20.32 -3.70 20.36
C LEU A 643 -19.50 -3.17 21.52
N ASP A 644 -18.39 -2.53 21.22
CA ASP A 644 -17.47 -1.95 22.19
C ASP A 644 -17.81 -0.46 22.34
N LEU A 645 -18.42 -0.10 23.48
CA LEU A 645 -19.00 1.22 23.71
C LEU A 645 -18.03 2.14 24.44
N PHE A 646 -17.93 3.36 23.96
CA PHE A 646 -17.17 4.46 24.55
C PHE A 646 -18.13 5.61 24.96
N PRO A 647 -18.84 5.50 26.09
CA PRO A 647 -19.98 6.36 26.42
C PRO A 647 -19.62 7.84 26.48
N ASP A 648 -20.54 8.69 26.01
CA ASP A 648 -20.51 10.15 26.17
C ASP A 648 -21.87 10.65 26.65
N ARG A 649 -21.88 11.73 27.43
CA ARG A 649 -23.12 12.38 27.87
C ARG A 649 -23.75 13.27 26.82
N GLU A 650 -22.91 13.87 25.98
CA GLU A 650 -23.32 14.90 25.03
C GLU A 650 -23.49 14.37 23.59
N ALA A 651 -22.96 13.18 23.30
CA ALA A 651 -22.99 12.63 21.95
C ALA A 651 -24.08 11.55 21.78
N GLU A 652 -24.85 11.70 20.70
CA GLU A 652 -25.65 10.63 20.14
C GLU A 652 -25.00 10.20 18.82
N ILE A 653 -24.63 8.92 18.72
CA ILE A 653 -23.98 8.37 17.53
C ILE A 653 -24.80 7.21 17.00
N THR A 654 -25.22 7.33 15.75
CA THR A 654 -25.82 6.25 14.98
C THR A 654 -24.82 5.68 14.01
N ASP A 655 -24.72 4.36 13.96
CA ASP A 655 -23.86 3.62 13.04
C ASP A 655 -24.54 2.30 12.61
N TYR A 656 -23.91 1.54 11.73
CA TYR A 656 -24.46 0.27 11.27
C TYR A 656 -23.39 -0.75 10.91
N VAL A 657 -23.75 -2.02 10.98
CA VAL A 657 -22.98 -3.14 10.42
C VAL A 657 -23.49 -3.43 9.04
N TYR A 658 -22.58 -3.50 8.09
CA TYR A 658 -22.86 -3.90 6.70
C TYR A 658 -22.46 -5.35 6.48
N GLU A 659 -23.29 -6.08 5.76
CA GLU A 659 -23.04 -7.47 5.37
C GLU A 659 -23.60 -7.78 4.00
N ASP A 660 -22.98 -8.71 3.32
CA ASP A 660 -23.43 -9.39 2.11
C ASP A 660 -22.87 -10.84 2.12
N ASP A 661 -22.84 -11.51 0.98
CA ASP A 661 -22.25 -12.84 0.88
C ASP A 661 -20.70 -12.87 0.91
N LYS A 662 -20.02 -11.71 0.99
CA LYS A 662 -18.58 -11.50 1.08
C LYS A 662 -17.77 -11.96 -0.15
N GLN A 663 -18.42 -12.54 -1.14
CA GLN A 663 -17.78 -13.24 -2.26
C GLN A 663 -18.23 -12.75 -3.63
N THR A 664 -19.51 -12.42 -3.81
CA THR A 664 -20.06 -12.17 -5.14
C THR A 664 -20.43 -10.71 -5.38
N THR A 665 -20.78 -10.40 -6.61
CA THR A 665 -21.23 -9.08 -7.05
C THR A 665 -22.70 -8.80 -6.71
N ALA A 666 -23.39 -9.66 -5.95
CA ALA A 666 -24.79 -9.52 -5.59
C ALA A 666 -25.10 -8.20 -4.86
N TYR A 667 -24.14 -7.64 -4.12
CA TYR A 667 -24.28 -6.34 -3.47
C TYR A 667 -24.59 -5.20 -4.46
N LYS A 668 -24.17 -5.30 -5.73
CA LYS A 668 -24.50 -4.31 -6.78
C LYS A 668 -25.99 -4.26 -7.09
N GLN A 669 -26.71 -5.33 -6.78
CA GLN A 669 -28.16 -5.47 -6.95
C GLN A 669 -28.92 -5.19 -5.63
N GLY A 670 -28.24 -4.67 -4.61
CA GLY A 670 -28.84 -4.39 -3.32
C GLY A 670 -29.06 -5.64 -2.44
N VAL A 671 -28.45 -6.78 -2.77
CA VAL A 671 -28.51 -8.01 -1.97
C VAL A 671 -27.53 -7.87 -0.80
N ILE A 672 -27.96 -7.13 0.22
CA ILE A 672 -27.16 -6.74 1.38
C ILE A 672 -28.01 -6.82 2.65
N LEU A 673 -27.38 -6.84 3.80
CA LEU A 673 -28.00 -6.73 5.12
C LEU A 673 -27.34 -5.58 5.89
N THR A 674 -28.14 -4.68 6.45
CA THR A 674 -27.66 -3.61 7.34
C THR A 674 -28.34 -3.73 8.70
N SER A 675 -27.54 -3.63 9.75
CA SER A 675 -28.01 -3.66 11.14
C SER A 675 -27.57 -2.38 11.83
N ARG A 676 -28.52 -1.46 12.02
CA ARG A 676 -28.27 -0.13 12.58
C ARG A 676 -28.33 -0.16 14.09
N PHE A 677 -27.52 0.66 14.72
CA PHE A 677 -27.53 0.87 16.16
C PHE A 677 -27.27 2.35 16.51
N THR A 678 -27.84 2.79 17.63
CA THR A 678 -27.67 4.15 18.14
C THR A 678 -27.28 4.09 19.60
N THR A 679 -26.26 4.85 19.97
CA THR A 679 -25.83 5.06 21.37
C THR A 679 -26.14 6.50 21.78
N ARG A 680 -26.74 6.67 22.96
CA ARG A 680 -26.99 7.98 23.58
C ARG A 680 -26.96 7.89 25.11
N PHE A 681 -26.67 8.97 25.76
CA PHE A 681 -26.80 9.06 27.20
C PHE A 681 -28.22 9.54 27.60
N ASN A 682 -28.79 8.98 28.65
CA ASN A 682 -30.06 9.38 29.21
C ASN A 682 -29.83 9.95 30.61
N ASP A 683 -29.85 11.28 30.76
CA ASP A 683 -29.56 11.96 32.02
C ASP A 683 -30.56 11.64 33.13
N GLY A 684 -31.84 11.53 32.78
CA GLY A 684 -32.88 11.21 33.75
C GLY A 684 -32.74 9.82 34.39
N LYS A 685 -32.06 8.90 33.68
CA LYS A 685 -31.79 7.54 34.17
C LYS A 685 -30.32 7.33 34.56
N ASN A 686 -29.47 8.34 34.33
CA ASN A 686 -28.02 8.23 34.46
C ASN A 686 -27.49 6.93 33.81
N ALA A 687 -27.87 6.70 32.56
CA ALA A 687 -27.65 5.46 31.84
C ALA A 687 -27.24 5.71 30.38
N VAL A 688 -26.41 4.81 29.82
CA VAL A 688 -26.20 4.72 28.38
C VAL A 688 -27.31 3.88 27.78
N CYS A 689 -27.99 4.42 26.79
CA CYS A 689 -28.98 3.70 25.98
C CYS A 689 -28.31 3.23 24.68
N LEU A 690 -28.39 1.93 24.43
CA LEU A 690 -28.06 1.33 23.14
C LEU A 690 -29.37 0.87 22.51
N THR A 691 -29.73 1.45 21.38
CA THR A 691 -30.88 1.02 20.56
C THR A 691 -30.37 0.20 19.40
N LEU A 692 -30.89 -1.01 19.26
CA LEU A 692 -30.66 -1.89 18.12
C LEU A 692 -31.92 -1.89 17.26
N GLU A 693 -31.81 -1.41 16.02
CA GLU A 693 -32.92 -1.41 15.07
C GLU A 693 -33.05 -2.78 14.39
N PRO A 694 -34.24 -3.14 13.91
CA PRO A 694 -34.41 -4.31 13.05
C PRO A 694 -33.47 -4.22 11.83
N SER A 695 -32.82 -5.34 11.51
CA SER A 695 -31.97 -5.42 10.32
C SER A 695 -32.80 -5.25 9.04
N VAL A 696 -32.24 -4.55 8.06
CA VAL A 696 -32.87 -4.25 6.77
C VAL A 696 -32.12 -4.95 5.65
N GLY A 697 -32.87 -5.61 4.77
CA GLY A 697 -32.32 -6.37 3.65
C GLY A 697 -32.09 -7.83 3.95
N ASN A 698 -31.52 -8.54 2.99
CA ASN A 698 -31.19 -9.97 3.11
C ASN A 698 -30.17 -10.38 2.05
N TYR A 699 -29.43 -11.44 2.30
CA TYR A 699 -28.58 -12.10 1.32
C TYR A 699 -28.66 -13.64 1.52
N LYS A 700 -28.22 -14.40 0.52
CA LYS A 700 -28.24 -15.88 0.61
C LYS A 700 -27.39 -16.31 1.82
N ASP A 701 -27.95 -17.17 2.64
CA ASP A 701 -27.37 -17.66 3.91
C ASP A 701 -27.11 -16.54 4.93
N GLY A 702 -27.84 -15.41 4.80
CA GLY A 702 -27.75 -14.25 5.67
C GLY A 702 -28.21 -14.56 7.11
N ILE A 703 -27.72 -13.72 8.02
CA ILE A 703 -27.95 -13.88 9.45
C ILE A 703 -29.40 -13.53 9.78
N THR A 704 -30.11 -14.47 10.37
CA THR A 704 -31.51 -14.28 10.84
C THR A 704 -31.60 -13.98 12.33
N VAL A 705 -30.61 -14.44 13.11
CA VAL A 705 -30.52 -14.20 14.56
C VAL A 705 -29.08 -13.80 14.91
N ARG A 706 -28.95 -12.74 15.67
CA ARG A 706 -27.63 -12.24 16.10
C ARG A 706 -27.56 -12.15 17.62
N ARG A 707 -26.46 -12.68 18.17
CA ARG A 707 -26.06 -12.43 19.54
C ARG A 707 -25.17 -11.18 19.58
N VAL A 708 -25.60 -10.17 20.30
CA VAL A 708 -24.82 -8.95 20.53
C VAL A 708 -24.28 -8.96 21.95
N THR A 709 -22.96 -8.93 22.10
CA THR A 709 -22.28 -8.71 23.35
C THR A 709 -21.95 -7.25 23.45
N VAL A 710 -22.36 -6.60 24.53
CA VAL A 710 -22.03 -5.19 24.79
C VAL A 710 -20.91 -5.12 25.79
N LYS A 711 -19.78 -4.53 25.38
CA LYS A 711 -18.69 -4.14 26.26
C LYS A 711 -18.69 -2.61 26.35
N TYR A 712 -18.36 -2.05 27.49
CA TYR A 712 -18.22 -0.62 27.58
C TYR A 712 -17.07 -0.21 28.49
N HIS A 713 -16.44 0.89 28.13
CA HIS A 713 -15.25 1.40 28.79
C HIS A 713 -15.64 2.40 29.88
N LEU A 714 -15.35 2.04 31.15
CA LEU A 714 -15.38 2.99 32.27
C LEU A 714 -14.03 3.70 32.31
N ILE A 715 -14.05 5.00 32.07
CA ILE A 715 -12.84 5.81 32.11
C ILE A 715 -12.61 6.29 33.53
N LYS A 716 -11.40 6.09 34.06
CA LYS A 716 -11.04 6.54 35.40
C LYS A 716 -11.28 8.06 35.56
N GLY A 717 -12.13 8.43 36.51
CA GLY A 717 -12.39 9.84 36.87
C GLY A 717 -13.60 10.47 36.17
N THR A 718 -14.21 9.78 35.21
CA THR A 718 -15.47 10.20 34.60
C THR A 718 -16.63 9.35 35.09
N ASP A 719 -17.82 9.87 34.98
CA ASP A 719 -19.10 9.40 35.47
C ASP A 719 -19.26 7.90 35.69
N LYS A 720 -19.76 7.54 36.87
CA LYS A 720 -20.20 6.19 37.18
C LYS A 720 -21.45 5.86 36.33
N VAL A 721 -21.27 5.27 35.19
CA VAL A 721 -22.36 4.64 34.44
C VAL A 721 -22.92 3.50 35.30
N ARG A 722 -24.16 3.65 35.79
CA ARG A 722 -24.77 2.66 36.69
C ARG A 722 -25.53 1.57 35.90
N LYS A 723 -25.87 1.83 34.63
CA LYS A 723 -26.73 0.94 33.86
C LYS A 723 -26.56 1.16 32.37
N VAL A 724 -26.53 0.07 31.60
CA VAL A 724 -26.70 0.06 30.17
C VAL A 724 -28.10 -0.46 29.85
N LEU A 725 -28.87 0.32 29.11
CA LEU A 725 -30.19 -0.06 28.64
C LEU A 725 -30.10 -0.46 27.17
N VAL A 726 -30.57 -1.66 26.83
CA VAL A 726 -30.68 -2.17 25.47
C VAL A 726 -32.17 -2.22 25.14
N ASN A 727 -32.58 -1.49 24.12
CA ASN A 727 -33.94 -1.47 23.61
C ASN A 727 -34.01 -2.18 22.27
#